data_ba24f27e599b5e166242c3fbbcfc1f85
#
_entry.id   ba24f27e599b5e166242c3fbbcfc1f85
#
_cell.length_a   1.000
_cell.length_b   1.000
_cell.length_c   1.000
_cell.angle_alpha   90.00
_cell.angle_beta   90.00
_cell.angle_gamma   90.00
#
_symmetry.space_group_name_H-M   'P 1'
#
loop_
_entity.id
_entity.type
_entity.pdbx_description
1 polymer ?
#
loop_
_entity_poly.entity_id
_entity_poly.type
_entity_poly.pdbx_seq_one_letter_code
_entity_poly.pdbx_strand_id
1 'polypeptide(L)'
;MPKRSVKADVRQLSLILGIGTPKEIFRSLRNYLAGQFVGATRDESLLEEILKCLFCKLYIELGLASFPKFESDLANYAQIIQSIFIQVQGDFPDIYNSNSKIILEPEAIYRVINDCSFSLIDSTSDPIGDAFEVFVGSESQSRSGQFFTPRSVTDLLVKAIDPKPGELIIDPACGAGGFLTSVARYWHEKGMSTEELSKFATDNFFGIDKDEYLVNLAKLHISLLTGGHPNILCGDSLALQSNLSSIRKKAETEGFDVLLANPPFGVRIVAAKPEVLDQFLLARKWKFYSDLEKWCPTTEIKTQVPPQVLFVERCLSLLKPGGRMGIVLPESILSNKSYRYVVEYILEKSSIQAVIGMPEALFKTSGKGGTHTKTCLLIAEKKAKQQSEQKNKIFMAEAKWCGQDSRARTISNNDLPYIRDNLSLFKQNKTFNQSDLGFIIDADSVQSNVLCPRYYDPQVNDRLISLENTHTLLIFGQLVKDGILKVSTGDELGKLSYGTGDIPFIRTSDLSNWELKADPKHGVDRQIFESLKKKQDVQVNDILMVKDGTYLIGTCAIVTEYDREIIYQSHLYKIRIMLNNLGLNPFLLLAVLSSPVVQRQIKSKQFTQDIIDSLGERINELVLPIPKSEELCQEITEMVRTVINDRVEARELAKKARLAVAGL
;
A
#
# COMPACT_ATOMS: atom_id res chain seq x y z
N MET A 1 -24.69 -20.69 34.30
CA MET A 1 -24.92 -19.37 33.66
C MET A 1 -23.66 -18.54 33.77
N PRO A 2 -22.91 -18.28 32.71
CA PRO A 2 -21.74 -17.43 32.78
C PRO A 2 -22.19 -15.97 32.60
N LYS A 3 -21.67 -15.10 33.47
CA LYS A 3 -21.86 -13.65 33.43
C LYS A 3 -21.25 -13.10 32.13
N ARG A 4 -22.06 -12.67 31.19
CA ARG A 4 -21.68 -11.79 30.11
C ARG A 4 -21.26 -10.45 30.70
N SER A 5 -19.95 -10.12 30.64
CA SER A 5 -19.49 -8.75 30.82
C SER A 5 -19.96 -7.94 29.61
N VAL A 6 -20.95 -7.12 29.81
CA VAL A 6 -21.37 -6.10 28.84
C VAL A 6 -20.25 -5.04 28.81
N LYS A 7 -19.30 -5.16 27.90
CA LYS A 7 -18.57 -3.99 27.44
C LYS A 7 -19.57 -3.17 26.65
N ALA A 8 -20.12 -2.15 27.26
CA ALA A 8 -20.94 -1.17 26.56
C ALA A 8 -20.10 -0.61 25.44
N ASP A 9 -20.62 -0.71 24.22
CA ASP A 9 -19.97 -0.16 23.03
C ASP A 9 -19.84 1.35 23.25
N VAL A 10 -18.62 1.86 23.33
CA VAL A 10 -18.31 3.29 23.56
C VAL A 10 -19.06 4.16 22.54
N ARG A 11 -19.30 3.65 21.32
CA ARG A 11 -20.13 4.29 20.29
C ARG A 11 -21.61 4.42 20.70
N GLN A 12 -22.19 3.42 21.37
CA GLN A 12 -23.58 3.51 21.85
C GLN A 12 -23.71 4.50 23.00
N LEU A 13 -22.71 4.57 23.87
CA LEU A 13 -22.68 5.56 24.96
C LEU A 13 -22.48 6.99 24.43
N SER A 14 -21.64 7.21 23.43
CA SER A 14 -21.44 8.54 22.81
C SER A 14 -22.69 9.03 22.05
N LEU A 15 -23.40 8.13 21.38
CA LEU A 15 -24.70 8.44 20.74
C LEU A 15 -25.81 8.78 21.76
N ILE A 16 -25.81 8.13 22.92
CA ILE A 16 -26.79 8.38 23.98
C ILE A 16 -26.49 9.69 24.73
N LEU A 17 -25.21 10.07 24.86
CA LEU A 17 -24.78 11.27 25.56
C LEU A 17 -24.62 12.49 24.67
N GLY A 18 -24.77 12.36 23.32
CA GLY A 18 -24.57 13.44 22.37
C GLY A 18 -23.11 13.89 22.21
N ILE A 19 -22.14 13.09 22.70
CA ILE A 19 -20.70 13.36 22.62
C ILE A 19 -20.17 12.71 21.33
N GLY A 20 -19.83 13.52 20.32
CA GLY A 20 -19.22 13.05 19.08
C GLY A 20 -17.80 12.50 19.31
N THR A 21 -17.31 11.65 18.39
CA THR A 21 -15.89 11.28 18.37
C THR A 21 -15.02 12.52 18.16
N PRO A 22 -13.74 12.54 18.60
CA PRO A 22 -12.84 13.67 18.34
C PRO A 22 -12.86 14.11 16.87
N LYS A 23 -12.89 13.18 15.94
CA LYS A 23 -12.96 13.43 14.50
C LYS A 23 -14.26 14.13 14.06
N GLU A 24 -15.39 13.79 14.65
CA GLU A 24 -16.68 14.46 14.40
C GLU A 24 -16.69 15.88 14.97
N ILE A 25 -16.12 16.06 16.17
CA ILE A 25 -15.95 17.37 16.79
C ILE A 25 -15.08 18.27 15.92
N PHE A 26 -13.93 17.79 15.45
CA PHE A 26 -13.05 18.56 14.56
C PHE A 26 -13.71 18.88 13.21
N ARG A 27 -14.51 18.00 12.65
CA ARG A 27 -15.30 18.31 11.44
C ARG A 27 -16.30 19.43 11.69
N SER A 28 -16.97 19.41 12.83
CA SER A 28 -17.90 20.49 13.23
C SER A 28 -17.16 21.82 13.40
N LEU A 29 -16.04 21.81 14.12
CA LEU A 29 -15.19 22.98 14.32
C LEU A 29 -14.66 23.53 13.02
N ARG A 30 -14.17 22.68 12.11
CA ARG A 30 -13.70 23.08 10.76
C ARG A 30 -14.81 23.81 10.00
N ASN A 31 -16.00 23.23 9.95
CA ASN A 31 -17.13 23.84 9.23
C ASN A 31 -17.55 25.17 9.85
N TYR A 32 -17.54 25.27 11.18
CA TYR A 32 -17.85 26.49 11.89
C TYR A 32 -16.83 27.59 11.61
N LEU A 33 -15.53 27.28 11.76
CA LEU A 33 -14.45 28.24 11.54
C LEU A 33 -14.34 28.68 10.09
N ALA A 34 -14.48 27.77 9.15
CA ALA A 34 -14.45 28.10 7.72
C ALA A 34 -15.59 29.05 7.30
N GLY A 35 -16.73 29.03 8.01
CA GLY A 35 -17.88 29.90 7.74
C GLY A 35 -17.79 31.28 8.39
N GLN A 36 -16.95 31.47 9.41
CA GLN A 36 -16.96 32.70 10.22
C GLN A 36 -15.61 33.44 10.28
N PHE A 37 -14.51 32.77 9.90
CA PHE A 37 -13.17 33.36 10.07
C PHE A 37 -12.76 34.21 8.87
N VAL A 38 -12.54 35.51 9.12
CA VAL A 38 -12.05 36.46 8.12
C VAL A 38 -10.53 36.54 8.23
N GLY A 39 -9.81 35.96 7.24
CA GLY A 39 -8.34 36.07 7.16
C GLY A 39 -7.58 34.76 6.97
N ALA A 40 -8.15 33.62 7.27
CA ALA A 40 -7.56 32.32 6.97
C ALA A 40 -8.62 31.36 6.42
N THR A 41 -8.70 31.26 5.10
CA THR A 41 -9.59 30.30 4.41
C THR A 41 -8.91 28.95 4.17
N ARG A 42 -7.65 28.79 4.61
CA ARG A 42 -6.89 27.55 4.42
C ARG A 42 -7.02 26.68 5.67
N ASP A 43 -7.37 25.43 5.47
CA ASP A 43 -7.52 24.44 6.53
C ASP A 43 -6.26 24.30 7.41
N GLU A 44 -5.08 24.50 6.84
CA GLU A 44 -3.78 24.50 7.56
C GLU A 44 -3.70 25.61 8.61
N SER A 45 -4.12 26.83 8.26
CA SER A 45 -4.13 27.95 9.20
C SER A 45 -5.17 27.78 10.31
N LEU A 46 -6.31 27.18 9.99
CA LEU A 46 -7.35 26.87 10.98
C LEU A 46 -6.86 25.79 11.96
N LEU A 47 -6.15 24.79 11.45
CA LEU A 47 -5.55 23.75 12.29
C LEU A 47 -4.52 24.34 13.25
N GLU A 48 -3.63 25.23 12.78
CA GLU A 48 -2.64 25.88 13.62
C GLU A 48 -3.30 26.59 14.81
N GLU A 49 -4.38 27.33 14.56
CA GLU A 49 -5.11 28.04 15.62
C GLU A 49 -5.78 27.06 16.61
N ILE A 50 -6.37 25.99 16.12
CA ILE A 50 -6.95 24.95 16.99
C ILE A 50 -5.86 24.33 17.86
N LEU A 51 -4.69 24.01 17.29
CA LEU A 51 -3.58 23.43 18.04
C LEU A 51 -3.09 24.35 19.15
N LYS A 52 -3.00 25.67 18.92
CA LYS A 52 -2.68 26.65 19.98
C LYS A 52 -3.67 26.55 21.15
N CYS A 53 -4.97 26.44 20.85
CA CYS A 53 -6.00 26.25 21.87
C CYS A 53 -5.89 24.90 22.57
N LEU A 54 -5.60 23.81 21.84
CA LEU A 54 -5.42 22.47 22.43
C LEU A 54 -4.19 22.42 23.35
N PHE A 55 -3.13 23.17 23.07
CA PHE A 55 -2.01 23.32 24.00
C PHE A 55 -2.43 23.99 25.30
N CYS A 56 -3.19 25.06 25.21
CA CYS A 56 -3.74 25.69 26.42
C CYS A 56 -4.61 24.71 27.22
N LYS A 57 -5.42 23.91 26.52
CA LYS A 57 -6.23 22.87 27.16
C LYS A 57 -5.38 21.81 27.84
N LEU A 58 -4.28 21.37 27.20
CA LEU A 58 -3.35 20.43 27.80
C LEU A 58 -2.73 20.98 29.10
N TYR A 59 -2.29 22.25 29.09
CA TYR A 59 -1.74 22.88 30.30
C TYR A 59 -2.76 22.91 31.44
N ILE A 60 -4.03 23.11 31.12
CA ILE A 60 -5.11 23.02 32.08
C ILE A 60 -5.30 21.58 32.59
N GLU A 61 -5.29 20.59 31.72
CA GLU A 61 -5.44 19.17 32.10
C GLU A 61 -4.26 18.66 32.94
N LEU A 62 -3.05 19.16 32.68
CA LEU A 62 -1.85 18.85 33.46
C LEU A 62 -1.78 19.60 34.81
N GLY A 63 -2.73 20.48 35.07
CA GLY A 63 -2.73 21.33 36.29
C GLY A 63 -1.67 22.44 36.29
N LEU A 64 -1.04 22.70 35.14
CA LEU A 64 -0.06 23.78 34.97
C LEU A 64 -0.75 25.15 34.84
N ALA A 65 -2.01 25.19 34.49
CA ALA A 65 -2.85 26.37 34.41
C ALA A 65 -4.25 26.07 34.97
N SER A 66 -4.91 27.10 35.52
CA SER A 66 -6.26 26.98 36.04
C SER A 66 -7.31 27.05 34.91
N PHE A 67 -8.34 26.22 34.98
CA PHE A 67 -9.45 26.30 34.03
C PHE A 67 -10.20 27.63 34.24
N PRO A 68 -10.38 28.45 33.18
CA PRO A 68 -11.11 29.69 33.31
C PRO A 68 -12.58 29.42 33.65
N LYS A 69 -13.08 30.02 34.72
CA LYS A 69 -14.51 29.99 35.02
C LYS A 69 -15.24 30.80 33.95
N PHE A 70 -16.30 30.19 33.38
CA PHE A 70 -17.17 30.92 32.47
C PHE A 70 -18.03 31.92 33.25
N GLU A 71 -17.76 33.20 33.06
CA GLU A 71 -18.48 34.32 33.72
C GLU A 71 -19.22 35.17 32.68
N SER A 72 -19.86 34.61 31.69
CA SER A 72 -20.61 35.31 30.63
C SER A 72 -19.81 36.35 29.82
N ASP A 73 -18.52 36.55 30.08
CA ASP A 73 -17.61 37.42 29.34
C ASP A 73 -16.60 36.60 28.50
N LEU A 74 -16.92 36.43 27.23
CA LEU A 74 -16.07 35.70 26.28
C LEU A 74 -14.74 36.42 26.03
N ALA A 75 -14.69 37.75 26.15
CA ALA A 75 -13.44 38.52 25.96
C ALA A 75 -12.46 38.24 27.10
N ASN A 76 -12.93 38.23 28.35
CA ASN A 76 -12.12 37.87 29.50
C ASN A 76 -11.66 36.39 29.41
N TYR A 77 -12.52 35.49 29.01
CA TYR A 77 -12.16 34.08 28.77
C TYR A 77 -11.02 33.95 27.76
N ALA A 78 -11.11 34.63 26.62
CA ALA A 78 -10.10 34.61 25.58
C ALA A 78 -8.75 35.20 26.08
N GLN A 79 -8.78 36.27 26.91
CA GLN A 79 -7.58 36.82 27.50
C GLN A 79 -6.87 35.85 28.46
N ILE A 80 -7.62 35.08 29.25
CA ILE A 80 -7.05 34.04 30.10
C ILE A 80 -6.40 32.94 29.25
N ILE A 81 -7.06 32.45 28.21
CA ILE A 81 -6.48 31.46 27.30
C ILE A 81 -5.22 32.02 26.61
N GLN A 82 -5.23 33.28 26.20
CA GLN A 82 -4.04 33.94 25.62
C GLN A 82 -2.90 34.00 26.62
N SER A 83 -3.16 34.25 27.92
CA SER A 83 -2.13 34.23 28.96
C SER A 83 -1.52 32.85 29.19
N ILE A 84 -2.35 31.80 29.10
CA ILE A 84 -1.87 30.40 29.13
C ILE A 84 -0.99 30.13 27.88
N PHE A 85 -1.39 30.63 26.73
CA PHE A 85 -0.60 30.43 25.48
C PHE A 85 0.79 31.12 25.60
N ILE A 86 0.92 32.23 26.30
CA ILE A 86 2.24 32.86 26.58
C ILE A 86 3.13 31.94 27.42
N GLN A 87 2.58 31.17 28.35
CA GLN A 87 3.34 30.14 29.09
C GLN A 87 3.79 29.02 28.14
N VAL A 88 2.88 28.51 27.28
CA VAL A 88 3.21 27.51 26.23
C VAL A 88 4.36 28.00 25.34
N GLN A 89 4.39 29.29 24.94
CA GLN A 89 5.47 29.84 24.13
C GLN A 89 6.82 29.82 24.88
N GLY A 90 6.80 30.05 26.19
CA GLY A 90 8.00 29.99 27.01
C GLY A 90 8.61 28.59 27.07
N ASP A 91 7.78 27.58 27.11
CA ASP A 91 8.20 26.17 27.18
C ASP A 91 8.55 25.59 25.81
N PHE A 92 7.99 26.14 24.72
CA PHE A 92 8.21 25.67 23.33
C PHE A 92 8.70 26.81 22.41
N PRO A 93 9.86 27.47 22.72
CA PRO A 93 10.37 28.60 21.94
C PRO A 93 10.79 28.23 20.51
N ASP A 94 11.12 26.96 20.27
CA ASP A 94 11.48 26.40 18.94
C ASP A 94 10.28 26.26 18.00
N ILE A 95 9.07 26.34 18.54
CA ILE A 95 7.83 26.15 17.79
C ILE A 95 7.07 27.46 17.67
N TYR A 96 6.93 28.18 18.78
CA TYR A 96 6.23 29.46 18.86
C TYR A 96 7.17 30.57 19.21
N ASN A 97 7.30 31.53 18.31
CA ASN A 97 8.06 32.74 18.60
C ASN A 97 7.23 33.71 19.49
N SER A 98 7.90 34.69 20.08
CA SER A 98 7.28 35.68 20.98
C SER A 98 6.16 36.53 20.34
N ASN A 99 6.07 36.54 19.01
CA ASN A 99 5.04 37.26 18.25
C ASN A 99 3.82 36.38 17.92
N SER A 100 3.90 35.06 18.15
CA SER A 100 2.78 34.15 17.92
C SER A 100 1.63 34.48 18.86
N LYS A 101 0.40 34.54 18.35
CA LYS A 101 -0.82 34.77 19.13
C LYS A 101 -1.91 33.82 18.65
N ILE A 102 -2.89 33.58 19.50
CA ILE A 102 -4.17 32.98 19.05
C ILE A 102 -4.94 34.13 18.40
N ILE A 103 -5.25 33.97 17.10
CA ILE A 103 -5.93 35.03 16.31
C ILE A 103 -7.43 34.75 16.16
N LEU A 104 -7.93 33.63 16.71
CA LEU A 104 -9.35 33.32 16.75
C LEU A 104 -10.11 34.34 17.60
N GLU A 105 -11.35 34.63 17.20
CA GLU A 105 -12.26 35.46 18.00
C GLU A 105 -12.64 34.76 19.32
N PRO A 106 -13.02 35.53 20.37
CA PRO A 106 -13.32 35.00 21.70
C PRO A 106 -14.33 33.85 21.71
N GLU A 107 -15.38 33.94 20.90
CA GLU A 107 -16.39 32.88 20.78
C GLU A 107 -15.80 31.58 20.17
N ALA A 108 -14.93 31.72 19.16
CA ALA A 108 -14.25 30.58 18.53
C ALA A 108 -13.27 29.90 19.51
N ILE A 109 -12.50 30.68 20.30
CA ILE A 109 -11.61 30.13 21.35
C ILE A 109 -12.45 29.35 22.38
N TYR A 110 -13.53 29.95 22.87
CA TYR A 110 -14.42 29.30 23.83
C TYR A 110 -14.95 27.98 23.28
N ARG A 111 -15.41 27.98 22.02
CA ARG A 111 -15.96 26.81 21.35
C ARG A 111 -14.92 25.72 21.17
N VAL A 112 -13.70 26.04 20.70
CA VAL A 112 -12.63 25.04 20.52
C VAL A 112 -12.30 24.37 21.86
N ILE A 113 -12.12 25.14 22.94
CA ILE A 113 -11.77 24.59 24.26
C ILE A 113 -12.90 23.71 24.83
N ASN A 114 -14.17 24.10 24.68
CA ASN A 114 -15.28 23.43 25.33
C ASN A 114 -15.85 22.28 24.46
N ASP A 115 -15.92 22.42 23.13
CA ASP A 115 -16.38 21.34 22.24
C ASP A 115 -15.39 20.16 22.26
N CYS A 116 -14.07 20.43 22.41
CA CYS A 116 -13.05 19.40 22.61
C CYS A 116 -13.11 18.82 24.03
N SER A 117 -14.23 18.20 24.41
CA SER A 117 -14.46 17.64 25.74
C SER A 117 -13.67 16.35 26.05
N PHE A 118 -13.01 15.76 25.06
CA PHE A 118 -12.13 14.59 25.22
C PHE A 118 -10.83 14.99 25.96
N SER A 119 -10.24 14.02 26.66
CA SER A 119 -8.92 14.20 27.28
C SER A 119 -7.81 14.14 26.22
N LEU A 120 -6.84 15.05 26.34
CA LEU A 120 -5.61 15.05 25.54
C LEU A 120 -4.54 14.12 26.15
N ILE A 121 -4.66 13.82 27.44
CA ILE A 121 -3.72 12.97 28.20
C ILE A 121 -4.07 11.49 28.06
N ASP A 122 -5.33 11.15 27.79
CA ASP A 122 -5.78 9.76 27.66
C ASP A 122 -5.14 9.10 26.42
N SER A 123 -4.32 8.09 26.67
CA SER A 123 -3.60 7.34 25.66
C SER A 123 -4.49 6.49 24.73
N THR A 124 -5.77 6.30 25.06
CA THR A 124 -6.68 5.46 24.26
C THR A 124 -7.13 6.11 22.96
N SER A 125 -7.04 7.44 22.87
CA SER A 125 -7.37 8.23 21.68
C SER A 125 -6.15 8.98 21.16
N ASP A 126 -6.22 9.45 19.92
CA ASP A 126 -5.23 10.36 19.32
C ASP A 126 -5.94 11.57 18.72
N PRO A 127 -6.45 12.47 19.57
CA PRO A 127 -7.25 13.61 19.10
C PRO A 127 -6.46 14.51 18.14
N ILE A 128 -5.15 14.62 18.33
CA ILE A 128 -4.29 15.47 17.48
C ILE A 128 -4.14 14.83 16.10
N GLY A 129 -3.91 13.53 16.02
CA GLY A 129 -3.93 12.78 14.77
C GLY A 129 -5.30 12.89 14.05
N ASP A 130 -6.40 12.86 14.81
CA ASP A 130 -7.76 13.06 14.26
C ASP A 130 -7.97 14.50 13.73
N ALA A 131 -7.45 15.52 14.42
CA ALA A 131 -7.47 16.90 13.93
C ALA A 131 -6.73 17.01 12.59
N PHE A 132 -5.54 16.41 12.50
CA PHE A 132 -4.77 16.36 11.28
C PHE A 132 -5.53 15.76 10.12
N GLU A 133 -6.08 14.59 10.34
CA GLU A 133 -6.81 13.87 9.29
C GLU A 133 -8.00 14.68 8.77
N VAL A 134 -8.62 15.48 9.64
CA VAL A 134 -9.75 16.33 9.26
C VAL A 134 -9.33 17.59 8.48
N PHE A 135 -8.25 18.26 8.90
CA PHE A 135 -7.87 19.57 8.34
C PHE A 135 -6.87 19.46 7.20
N VAL A 136 -5.92 18.52 7.26
CA VAL A 136 -4.85 18.41 6.26
C VAL A 136 -5.14 17.31 5.24
N GLY A 137 -6.08 16.39 5.56
CA GLY A 137 -6.26 15.12 4.85
C GLY A 137 -6.74 15.17 3.41
N SER A 138 -7.21 16.28 2.83
CA SER A 138 -7.87 16.22 1.52
C SER A 138 -7.25 17.03 0.37
N GLU A 139 -6.60 18.15 0.60
CA GLU A 139 -6.12 19.02 -0.48
C GLU A 139 -4.59 19.14 -0.60
N SER A 140 -3.85 19.12 0.50
CA SER A 140 -2.38 19.22 0.47
C SER A 140 -1.71 17.92 0.03
N GLN A 141 -2.33 16.77 0.29
CA GLN A 141 -1.82 15.45 -0.07
C GLN A 141 -1.67 15.22 -1.58
N SER A 142 -2.51 15.84 -2.40
CA SER A 142 -2.49 15.63 -3.86
C SER A 142 -1.34 16.36 -4.58
N ARG A 143 -0.75 17.38 -3.98
CA ARG A 143 0.29 18.21 -4.61
C ARG A 143 1.71 17.77 -4.31
N SER A 144 1.96 17.16 -3.15
CA SER A 144 3.31 16.83 -2.65
C SER A 144 3.65 15.34 -2.59
N GLY A 145 2.68 14.44 -2.89
CA GLY A 145 2.90 12.98 -2.75
C GLY A 145 3.10 12.51 -1.32
N GLN A 146 2.72 13.33 -0.35
CA GLN A 146 2.78 13.02 1.07
C GLN A 146 1.50 12.32 1.49
N PHE A 147 1.60 11.14 2.09
CA PHE A 147 0.47 10.37 2.59
C PHE A 147 0.58 10.19 4.09
N PHE A 148 -0.50 10.48 4.78
CA PHE A 148 -0.61 10.18 6.20
C PHE A 148 -0.64 8.67 6.40
N THR A 149 0.19 8.14 7.29
CA THR A 149 0.18 6.72 7.63
C THR A 149 -0.97 6.47 8.61
N PRO A 150 -1.98 5.64 8.26
CA PRO A 150 -3.05 5.33 9.19
C PRO A 150 -2.53 4.75 10.51
N ARG A 151 -3.14 5.14 11.62
CA ARG A 151 -2.75 4.70 12.97
C ARG A 151 -2.70 3.18 13.10
N SER A 152 -3.63 2.47 12.49
CA SER A 152 -3.65 0.99 12.49
C SER A 152 -2.36 0.39 11.92
N VAL A 153 -1.71 1.06 10.97
CA VAL A 153 -0.44 0.64 10.36
C VAL A 153 0.74 1.02 11.23
N THR A 154 0.77 2.25 11.77
CA THR A 154 1.87 2.66 12.67
C THR A 154 1.90 1.79 13.91
N ASP A 155 0.75 1.50 14.52
CA ASP A 155 0.62 0.62 15.69
C ASP A 155 1.04 -0.83 15.36
N LEU A 156 0.67 -1.33 14.17
CA LEU A 156 1.09 -2.67 13.72
C LEU A 156 2.61 -2.75 13.58
N LEU A 157 3.23 -1.78 12.90
CA LEU A 157 4.69 -1.76 12.70
C LEU A 157 5.44 -1.57 14.02
N VAL A 158 4.98 -0.67 14.89
CA VAL A 158 5.60 -0.47 16.21
C VAL A 158 5.53 -1.73 17.05
N LYS A 159 4.38 -2.39 17.13
CA LYS A 159 4.23 -3.67 17.87
C LYS A 159 5.06 -4.79 17.23
N ALA A 160 5.19 -4.78 15.90
CA ALA A 160 6.03 -5.73 15.18
C ALA A 160 7.53 -5.51 15.42
N ILE A 161 8.00 -4.28 15.46
CA ILE A 161 9.41 -3.94 15.72
C ILE A 161 9.74 -4.12 17.20
N ASP A 162 8.78 -3.87 18.11
CA ASP A 162 8.91 -3.96 19.56
C ASP A 162 10.11 -3.14 20.08
N PRO A 163 10.09 -1.80 19.89
CA PRO A 163 11.16 -0.93 20.36
C PRO A 163 11.32 -1.05 21.87
N LYS A 164 12.57 -1.00 22.35
CA LYS A 164 12.90 -1.12 23.78
C LYS A 164 13.21 0.25 24.38
N PRO A 165 12.96 0.46 25.68
CA PRO A 165 13.39 1.65 26.36
C PRO A 165 14.90 1.88 26.20
N GLY A 166 15.30 3.12 25.90
CA GLY A 166 16.70 3.49 25.68
C GLY A 166 17.25 3.28 24.28
N GLU A 167 16.49 2.62 23.38
CA GLU A 167 16.87 2.51 21.97
C GLU A 167 16.72 3.86 21.24
N LEU A 168 17.66 4.16 20.34
CA LEU A 168 17.59 5.32 19.46
C LEU A 168 16.66 5.03 18.31
N ILE A 169 15.63 5.87 18.14
CA ILE A 169 14.58 5.68 17.16
C ILE A 169 14.57 6.82 16.17
N ILE A 170 14.56 6.52 14.87
CA ILE A 170 14.49 7.51 13.81
C ILE A 170 13.34 7.25 12.83
N ASP A 171 12.67 8.34 12.43
CA ASP A 171 11.80 8.40 11.27
C ASP A 171 12.36 9.42 10.26
N PRO A 172 13.01 8.98 9.16
CA PRO A 172 13.62 9.88 8.20
C PRO A 172 12.61 10.52 7.20
N ALA A 173 11.31 10.30 7.36
CA ALA A 173 10.22 10.92 6.61
C ALA A 173 9.02 11.11 7.54
N CYS A 174 9.26 11.83 8.66
CA CYS A 174 8.41 11.74 9.84
C CYS A 174 7.02 12.37 9.67
N GLY A 175 6.82 13.23 8.67
CA GLY A 175 5.56 13.95 8.55
C GLY A 175 5.21 14.63 9.87
N ALA A 176 3.99 14.44 10.36
CA ALA A 176 3.54 14.93 11.66
C ALA A 176 3.88 14.02 12.86
N GLY A 177 4.84 13.12 12.73
CA GLY A 177 5.36 12.32 13.84
C GLY A 177 4.55 11.05 14.17
N GLY A 178 3.73 10.55 13.24
CA GLY A 178 2.80 9.44 13.50
C GLY A 178 3.46 8.15 14.01
N PHE A 179 4.63 7.77 13.53
CA PHE A 179 5.36 6.61 14.04
C PHE A 179 5.93 6.86 15.44
N LEU A 180 6.55 8.01 15.68
CA LEU A 180 7.14 8.33 16.96
C LEU A 180 6.08 8.44 18.07
N THR A 181 4.92 9.02 17.77
CA THR A 181 3.79 9.04 18.71
C THR A 181 3.21 7.65 18.96
N SER A 182 3.19 6.76 17.94
CA SER A 182 2.80 5.36 18.15
C SER A 182 3.79 4.61 19.05
N VAL A 183 5.09 4.90 18.96
CA VAL A 183 6.09 4.35 19.91
C VAL A 183 5.85 4.86 21.33
N ALA A 184 5.58 6.16 21.50
CA ALA A 184 5.30 6.73 22.82
C ALA A 184 4.06 6.08 23.45
N ARG A 185 2.95 5.93 22.68
CA ARG A 185 1.75 5.22 23.16
C ARG A 185 2.04 3.76 23.50
N TYR A 186 2.82 3.08 22.69
CA TYR A 186 3.20 1.69 22.94
C TYR A 186 3.94 1.51 24.27
N TRP A 187 4.84 2.41 24.62
CA TRP A 187 5.53 2.38 25.91
C TRP A 187 4.62 2.76 27.06
N HIS A 188 3.75 3.74 26.87
CA HIS A 188 2.73 4.09 27.87
C HIS A 188 1.78 2.90 28.14
N GLU A 189 1.31 2.20 27.09
CA GLU A 189 0.52 0.96 27.22
C GLU A 189 1.27 -0.13 28.02
N LYS A 190 2.60 -0.12 27.99
CA LYS A 190 3.47 -1.03 28.76
C LYS A 190 3.78 -0.57 30.18
N GLY A 191 3.22 0.54 30.61
CA GLY A 191 3.32 1.05 31.99
C GLY A 191 4.48 2.01 32.22
N MET A 192 5.10 2.58 31.16
CA MET A 192 6.10 3.64 31.31
C MET A 192 5.45 4.92 31.83
N SER A 193 6.05 5.55 32.82
CA SER A 193 5.57 6.80 33.40
C SER A 193 5.72 7.99 32.44
N THR A 194 4.95 9.05 32.65
CA THR A 194 5.04 10.27 31.83
C THR A 194 6.43 10.90 31.93
N GLU A 195 7.09 10.85 33.08
CA GLU A 195 8.44 11.39 33.29
C GLU A 195 9.48 10.60 32.47
N GLU A 196 9.39 9.27 32.48
CA GLU A 196 10.25 8.42 31.65
C GLU A 196 10.02 8.67 30.17
N LEU A 197 8.75 8.77 29.73
CA LEU A 197 8.40 9.08 28.33
C LEU A 197 8.95 10.44 27.89
N SER A 198 8.88 11.46 28.75
CA SER A 198 9.43 12.79 28.47
C SER A 198 10.93 12.73 28.22
N LYS A 199 11.66 12.02 29.08
CA LYS A 199 13.08 11.82 28.92
C LYS A 199 13.41 11.04 27.64
N PHE A 200 12.71 9.95 27.36
CA PHE A 200 12.94 9.17 26.15
C PHE A 200 12.63 9.94 24.87
N ALA A 201 11.55 10.72 24.85
CA ALA A 201 11.23 11.53 23.69
C ALA A 201 12.33 12.58 23.40
N THR A 202 12.91 13.16 24.46
CA THR A 202 13.98 14.14 24.34
C THR A 202 15.31 13.52 23.89
N ASP A 203 15.69 12.37 24.45
CA ASP A 203 17.02 11.79 24.25
C ASP A 203 17.05 10.84 23.03
N ASN A 204 15.94 10.17 22.72
CA ASN A 204 15.94 8.99 21.84
C ASN A 204 15.08 9.13 20.57
N PHE A 205 14.19 10.13 20.48
CA PHE A 205 13.38 10.31 19.28
C PHE A 205 14.02 11.28 18.30
N PHE A 206 14.18 10.81 17.07
CA PHE A 206 14.74 11.57 15.96
C PHE A 206 13.79 11.52 14.76
N GLY A 207 13.64 12.63 14.07
CA GLY A 207 12.84 12.71 12.86
C GLY A 207 13.38 13.71 11.87
N ILE A 208 13.11 13.49 10.59
CA ILE A 208 13.45 14.40 9.51
C ILE A 208 12.23 14.53 8.60
N ASP A 209 11.89 15.75 8.23
CA ASP A 209 10.99 16.03 7.11
C ASP A 209 11.46 17.27 6.34
N LYS A 210 11.08 17.37 5.07
CA LYS A 210 11.40 18.53 4.22
C LYS A 210 10.50 19.73 4.47
N ASP A 211 9.32 19.49 5.00
CA ASP A 211 8.30 20.48 5.23
C ASP A 211 8.41 21.02 6.67
N GLU A 212 8.79 22.28 6.80
CA GLU A 212 8.97 22.94 8.10
C GLU A 212 7.68 22.95 8.93
N TYR A 213 6.52 23.08 8.27
CA TYR A 213 5.23 23.00 8.92
C TYR A 213 5.01 21.63 9.56
N LEU A 214 5.29 20.53 8.82
CA LEU A 214 5.17 19.17 9.35
C LEU A 214 6.19 18.89 10.47
N VAL A 215 7.40 19.42 10.37
CA VAL A 215 8.42 19.33 11.43
C VAL A 215 7.93 19.98 12.74
N ASN A 216 7.43 21.20 12.67
CA ASN A 216 6.88 21.89 13.84
C ASN A 216 5.71 21.12 14.45
N LEU A 217 4.91 20.56 13.60
CA LEU A 217 3.77 19.76 13.92
C LEU A 217 4.13 18.44 14.59
N ALA A 218 5.15 17.72 14.09
CA ALA A 218 5.68 16.52 14.72
C ALA A 218 6.24 16.81 16.11
N LYS A 219 6.98 17.91 16.26
CA LYS A 219 7.47 18.37 17.57
C LYS A 219 6.30 18.57 18.54
N LEU A 220 5.28 19.33 18.10
CA LEU A 220 4.08 19.59 18.89
C LEU A 220 3.36 18.32 19.31
N HIS A 221 3.10 17.43 18.34
CA HIS A 221 2.36 16.19 18.57
C HIS A 221 3.07 15.28 19.58
N ILE A 222 4.38 15.09 19.42
CA ILE A 222 5.17 14.26 20.32
C ILE A 222 5.28 14.92 21.71
N SER A 223 5.53 16.23 21.77
CA SER A 223 5.66 16.97 23.03
C SER A 223 4.36 16.99 23.82
N LEU A 224 3.20 17.13 23.13
CA LEU A 224 1.90 17.05 23.77
C LEU A 224 1.65 15.67 24.42
N LEU A 225 2.07 14.61 23.74
CA LEU A 225 1.83 13.24 24.21
C LEU A 225 2.81 12.83 25.32
N THR A 226 4.04 13.34 25.29
CA THR A 226 5.13 12.83 26.14
C THR A 226 5.64 13.85 27.18
N GLY A 227 5.36 15.14 27.00
CA GLY A 227 6.00 16.21 27.76
C GLY A 227 7.49 16.45 27.41
N GLY A 228 8.03 15.73 26.40
CA GLY A 228 9.45 15.80 26.01
C GLY A 228 9.69 16.67 24.77
N HIS A 229 10.97 16.92 24.47
CA HIS A 229 11.42 17.75 23.33
C HIS A 229 12.16 16.85 22.30
N PRO A 230 11.47 16.27 21.31
CA PRO A 230 12.09 15.34 20.36
C PRO A 230 13.04 16.04 19.38
N ASN A 231 14.03 15.31 18.90
CA ASN A 231 15.01 15.79 17.93
C ASN A 231 14.47 15.72 16.48
N ILE A 232 13.54 16.59 16.14
CA ILE A 232 12.94 16.65 14.79
C ILE A 232 13.56 17.82 14.02
N LEU A 233 14.10 17.54 12.83
CA LEU A 233 14.84 18.52 12.02
C LEU A 233 14.22 18.68 10.62
N CYS A 234 14.18 19.92 10.14
CA CYS A 234 13.77 20.22 8.78
C CYS A 234 14.94 19.99 7.81
N GLY A 235 14.75 19.11 6.80
CA GLY A 235 15.79 18.86 5.81
C GLY A 235 15.52 17.69 4.89
N ASP A 236 16.46 17.46 3.95
CA ASP A 236 16.38 16.36 3.00
C ASP A 236 17.16 15.13 3.51
N SER A 237 16.45 14.10 3.92
CA SER A 237 17.02 12.82 4.37
C SER A 237 17.88 12.13 3.32
N LEU A 238 17.62 12.36 2.05
CA LEU A 238 18.44 11.80 0.98
C LEU A 238 19.77 12.54 0.81
N ALA A 239 19.81 13.84 1.13
CA ALA A 239 21.01 14.65 0.99
C ALA A 239 21.86 14.71 2.27
N LEU A 240 21.25 14.59 3.46
CA LEU A 240 21.89 14.77 4.79
C LEU A 240 22.81 16.00 4.85
N GLN A 241 22.23 17.15 4.50
CA GLN A 241 22.94 18.44 4.44
C GLN A 241 23.46 18.89 5.82
N SER A 242 24.16 20.04 5.85
CA SER A 242 24.79 20.56 7.07
C SER A 242 23.83 20.79 8.24
N ASN A 243 22.57 21.16 7.99
CA ASN A 243 21.53 21.30 9.02
C ASN A 243 21.13 19.96 9.66
N LEU A 244 21.45 18.82 9.04
CA LEU A 244 21.25 17.47 9.57
C LEU A 244 22.54 16.84 10.13
N SER A 245 23.56 17.65 10.40
CA SER A 245 24.88 17.18 10.85
C SER A 245 24.84 16.39 12.17
N SER A 246 23.94 16.72 13.10
CA SER A 246 23.76 15.99 14.35
C SER A 246 23.25 14.56 14.11
N ILE A 247 22.23 14.38 13.26
CA ILE A 247 21.70 13.06 12.89
C ILE A 247 22.75 12.28 12.10
N ARG A 248 23.43 12.93 11.14
CA ARG A 248 24.49 12.28 10.37
C ARG A 248 25.62 11.78 11.26
N LYS A 249 26.12 12.63 12.17
CA LYS A 249 27.15 12.24 13.13
C LYS A 249 26.69 11.06 13.99
N LYS A 250 25.46 11.11 14.51
CA LYS A 250 24.91 10.02 15.33
C LYS A 250 24.80 8.71 14.55
N ALA A 251 24.36 8.77 13.30
CA ALA A 251 24.31 7.61 12.42
C ALA A 251 25.69 7.01 12.13
N GLU A 252 26.73 7.86 11.96
CA GLU A 252 28.10 7.43 11.69
C GLU A 252 28.80 6.85 12.92
N THR A 253 28.52 7.37 14.13
CA THR A 253 29.20 6.97 15.36
C THR A 253 28.53 5.84 16.11
N GLU A 254 27.20 5.83 16.19
CA GLU A 254 26.42 4.90 17.00
C GLU A 254 25.47 4.07 16.13
N GLY A 255 24.84 4.68 15.11
CA GLY A 255 23.73 4.14 14.36
C GLY A 255 22.44 4.07 15.17
N PHE A 256 21.31 3.99 14.49
CA PHE A 256 19.99 3.90 15.12
C PHE A 256 19.62 2.44 15.39
N ASP A 257 18.95 2.20 16.51
CA ASP A 257 18.46 0.85 16.89
C ASP A 257 17.21 0.49 16.13
N VAL A 258 16.32 1.46 15.95
CA VAL A 258 15.01 1.31 15.31
C VAL A 258 14.80 2.41 14.29
N LEU A 259 14.33 2.01 13.13
CA LEU A 259 13.87 2.92 12.09
C LEU A 259 12.45 2.55 11.67
N LEU A 260 11.58 3.56 11.66
CA LEU A 260 10.19 3.44 11.19
C LEU A 260 9.98 4.52 10.14
N ALA A 261 9.45 4.16 8.96
CA ALA A 261 9.30 5.14 7.89
C ALA A 261 8.13 4.83 6.94
N ASN A 262 7.49 5.88 6.47
CA ASN A 262 6.65 5.86 5.28
C ASN A 262 7.20 6.89 4.28
N PRO A 263 8.20 6.53 3.46
CA PRO A 263 8.81 7.45 2.50
C PRO A 263 7.80 8.00 1.49
N PRO A 264 8.03 9.21 0.95
CA PRO A 264 7.20 9.71 -0.13
C PRO A 264 7.30 8.78 -1.35
N PHE A 265 6.15 8.46 -1.96
CA PHE A 265 6.11 7.63 -3.15
C PHE A 265 5.11 8.18 -4.18
N GLY A 266 5.40 7.94 -5.46
CA GLY A 266 4.59 8.34 -6.58
C GLY A 266 5.42 8.51 -7.84
N VAL A 267 4.81 8.28 -9.00
CA VAL A 267 5.50 8.33 -10.30
C VAL A 267 5.97 9.71 -10.72
N ARG A 268 5.45 10.76 -10.09
CA ARG A 268 5.79 12.16 -10.42
C ARG A 268 6.91 12.74 -9.56
N ILE A 269 7.32 12.05 -8.51
CA ILE A 269 8.38 12.49 -7.61
C ILE A 269 9.65 11.75 -7.98
N VAL A 270 10.70 12.47 -8.36
CA VAL A 270 11.98 11.87 -8.72
C VAL A 270 13.13 12.64 -8.07
N ALA A 271 14.14 11.92 -7.60
CA ALA A 271 15.42 12.48 -7.23
C ALA A 271 16.28 12.57 -8.50
N ALA A 272 16.78 13.76 -8.81
CA ALA A 272 17.54 14.03 -10.02
C ALA A 272 18.83 14.85 -9.79
N LYS A 273 19.12 15.26 -8.53
CA LYS A 273 20.33 16.00 -8.21
C LYS A 273 21.55 15.07 -8.24
N PRO A 274 22.55 15.27 -9.11
CA PRO A 274 23.71 14.39 -9.24
C PRO A 274 24.44 14.15 -7.91
N GLU A 275 24.60 15.19 -7.08
CA GLU A 275 25.30 15.14 -5.79
C GLU A 275 24.56 14.23 -4.79
N VAL A 276 23.25 14.09 -4.94
CA VAL A 276 22.43 13.16 -4.15
C VAL A 276 22.55 11.76 -4.69
N LEU A 277 22.38 11.59 -6.01
CA LEU A 277 22.38 10.27 -6.64
C LEU A 277 23.72 9.55 -6.51
N ASP A 278 24.84 10.27 -6.55
CA ASP A 278 26.18 9.67 -6.44
C ASP A 278 26.43 8.97 -5.09
N GLN A 279 25.69 9.34 -4.05
CA GLN A 279 25.80 8.73 -2.73
C GLN A 279 25.17 7.33 -2.64
N PHE A 280 24.37 6.91 -3.64
CA PHE A 280 23.56 5.71 -3.55
C PHE A 280 23.94 4.65 -4.59
N LEU A 281 24.09 3.42 -4.13
CA LEU A 281 24.26 2.26 -5.02
C LEU A 281 22.97 1.99 -5.81
N LEU A 282 21.80 2.18 -5.19
CA LEU A 282 20.51 1.99 -5.86
C LEU A 282 20.21 3.06 -6.93
N ALA A 283 20.95 4.17 -6.94
CA ALA A 283 20.92 5.14 -8.03
C ALA A 283 21.72 4.71 -9.26
N ARG A 284 22.55 3.69 -9.17
CA ARG A 284 23.33 3.17 -10.29
C ARG A 284 22.49 2.28 -11.19
N LYS A 285 22.89 2.09 -12.45
CA LYS A 285 22.35 1.03 -13.29
C LYS A 285 22.84 -0.32 -12.76
N TRP A 286 21.94 -1.29 -12.71
CA TRP A 286 22.25 -2.66 -12.28
C TRP A 286 22.13 -3.60 -13.47
N LYS A 287 23.01 -4.59 -13.53
CA LYS A 287 22.99 -5.66 -14.53
C LYS A 287 22.95 -7.01 -13.84
N PHE A 288 22.24 -7.95 -14.44
CA PHE A 288 22.28 -9.34 -14.01
C PHE A 288 23.51 -10.01 -14.66
N TYR A 289 24.35 -10.60 -13.83
CA TYR A 289 25.51 -11.38 -14.26
C TYR A 289 25.18 -12.86 -14.11
N SER A 290 25.06 -13.55 -15.25
CA SER A 290 24.70 -14.98 -15.29
C SER A 290 25.69 -15.87 -14.55
N ASP A 291 26.98 -15.52 -14.61
CA ASP A 291 28.06 -16.28 -13.97
C ASP A 291 28.02 -16.23 -12.45
N LEU A 292 27.43 -15.17 -11.90
CA LEU A 292 27.24 -14.95 -10.46
C LEU A 292 25.80 -15.22 -10.02
N GLU A 293 24.91 -15.46 -10.96
CA GLU A 293 23.44 -15.54 -10.75
C GLU A 293 22.89 -14.36 -9.93
N LYS A 294 23.49 -13.18 -10.07
CA LYS A 294 23.27 -12.03 -9.20
C LYS A 294 23.18 -10.71 -9.97
N TRP A 295 22.35 -9.80 -9.43
CA TRP A 295 22.34 -8.40 -9.86
C TRP A 295 23.47 -7.63 -9.18
N CYS A 296 24.25 -6.88 -9.97
CA CYS A 296 25.33 -6.04 -9.46
C CYS A 296 25.24 -4.61 -10.01
N PRO A 297 25.60 -3.59 -9.20
CA PRO A 297 25.63 -2.21 -9.65
C PRO A 297 26.79 -1.98 -10.63
N THR A 298 26.54 -1.16 -11.65
CA THR A 298 27.56 -0.66 -12.56
C THR A 298 28.13 0.69 -12.06
N THR A 299 29.08 1.25 -12.77
CA THR A 299 29.60 2.60 -12.50
C THR A 299 28.65 3.70 -13.00
N GLU A 300 27.69 3.38 -13.86
CA GLU A 300 26.79 4.35 -14.49
C GLU A 300 25.65 4.74 -13.55
N ILE A 301 25.50 6.06 -13.29
CA ILE A 301 24.45 6.62 -12.46
C ILE A 301 23.23 6.93 -13.33
N LYS A 302 22.04 6.64 -12.84
CA LYS A 302 20.77 7.00 -13.47
C LYS A 302 20.54 8.51 -13.35
N THR A 303 19.90 9.09 -14.35
CA THR A 303 19.56 10.53 -14.35
C THR A 303 18.43 10.88 -13.39
N GLN A 304 17.55 9.92 -13.12
CA GLN A 304 16.40 10.07 -12.22
C GLN A 304 16.11 8.75 -11.51
N VAL A 305 15.77 8.83 -10.22
CA VAL A 305 15.40 7.65 -9.41
C VAL A 305 14.20 8.02 -8.53
N PRO A 306 13.18 7.16 -8.44
CA PRO A 306 12.09 7.35 -7.49
C PRO A 306 12.60 7.41 -6.04
N PRO A 307 12.17 8.38 -5.22
CA PRO A 307 12.70 8.57 -3.87
C PRO A 307 12.55 7.33 -2.99
N GLN A 308 11.46 6.60 -3.09
CA GLN A 308 11.23 5.37 -2.32
C GLN A 308 12.32 4.30 -2.54
N VAL A 309 12.96 4.27 -3.71
CA VAL A 309 14.10 3.38 -3.99
C VAL A 309 15.33 3.82 -3.17
N LEU A 310 15.63 5.11 -3.16
CA LEU A 310 16.76 5.66 -2.41
C LEU A 310 16.53 5.60 -0.90
N PHE A 311 15.29 5.74 -0.46
CA PHE A 311 14.94 5.60 0.96
C PHE A 311 15.21 4.19 1.49
N VAL A 312 15.07 3.14 0.69
CA VAL A 312 15.48 1.78 1.11
C VAL A 312 16.96 1.75 1.53
N GLU A 313 17.84 2.30 0.70
CA GLU A 313 19.27 2.37 1.02
C GLU A 313 19.56 3.33 2.17
N ARG A 314 18.93 4.51 2.19
CA ARG A 314 19.08 5.50 3.25
C ARG A 314 18.67 4.93 4.61
N CYS A 315 17.52 4.27 4.70
CA CYS A 315 17.04 3.66 5.92
C CYS A 315 18.03 2.61 6.46
N LEU A 316 18.50 1.71 5.59
CA LEU A 316 19.51 0.74 5.98
C LEU A 316 20.86 1.38 6.36
N SER A 317 21.23 2.52 5.74
CA SER A 317 22.47 3.22 6.10
C SER A 317 22.43 3.86 7.48
N LEU A 318 21.28 4.36 7.92
CA LEU A 318 21.09 5.01 9.22
C LEU A 318 21.11 4.00 10.39
N LEU A 319 20.75 2.75 10.15
CA LEU A 319 20.71 1.72 11.18
C LEU A 319 22.12 1.24 11.57
N LYS A 320 22.31 0.91 12.83
CA LYS A 320 23.46 0.10 13.28
C LYS A 320 23.31 -1.36 12.81
N PRO A 321 24.38 -2.17 12.79
CA PRO A 321 24.27 -3.61 12.63
C PRO A 321 23.35 -4.22 13.71
N GLY A 322 22.40 -5.06 13.32
CA GLY A 322 21.35 -5.58 14.21
C GLY A 322 20.20 -4.61 14.47
N GLY A 323 20.25 -3.40 13.93
CA GLY A 323 19.15 -2.43 14.00
C GLY A 323 17.95 -2.88 13.16
N ARG A 324 16.74 -2.58 13.64
CA ARG A 324 15.46 -3.05 13.08
C ARG A 324 14.77 -1.95 12.29
N MET A 325 14.22 -2.32 11.14
CA MET A 325 13.50 -1.43 10.23
C MET A 325 12.07 -1.89 10.03
N GLY A 326 11.12 -0.97 10.16
CA GLY A 326 9.74 -1.09 9.66
C GLY A 326 9.47 -0.01 8.63
N ILE A 327 9.31 -0.40 7.36
CA ILE A 327 9.13 0.56 6.28
C ILE A 327 7.90 0.23 5.43
N VAL A 328 7.17 1.28 5.06
CA VAL A 328 6.05 1.19 4.11
C VAL A 328 6.61 1.42 2.70
N LEU A 329 6.38 0.47 1.81
CA LEU A 329 6.84 0.56 0.42
C LEU A 329 5.69 0.28 -0.55
N PRO A 330 5.65 0.92 -1.72
CA PRO A 330 4.79 0.46 -2.81
C PRO A 330 5.07 -1.00 -3.14
N GLU A 331 4.01 -1.78 -3.35
CA GLU A 331 4.12 -3.19 -3.72
C GLU A 331 5.02 -3.40 -4.95
N SER A 332 4.96 -2.47 -5.91
CA SER A 332 5.76 -2.52 -7.13
C SER A 332 7.28 -2.58 -6.86
N ILE A 333 7.78 -1.97 -5.78
CA ILE A 333 9.21 -2.05 -5.41
C ILE A 333 9.61 -3.48 -5.05
N LEU A 334 8.69 -4.23 -4.43
CA LEU A 334 8.95 -5.59 -3.94
C LEU A 334 8.52 -6.67 -4.95
N SER A 335 7.84 -6.31 -6.03
CA SER A 335 7.28 -7.28 -6.98
C SER A 335 7.65 -7.05 -8.44
N ASN A 336 7.91 -5.81 -8.89
CA ASN A 336 8.12 -5.52 -10.31
C ASN A 336 9.53 -5.93 -10.78
N LYS A 337 9.60 -6.48 -12.00
CA LYS A 337 10.87 -6.89 -12.63
C LYS A 337 11.91 -5.78 -12.70
N SER A 338 11.49 -4.53 -12.94
CA SER A 338 12.38 -3.37 -13.01
C SER A 338 13.03 -3.02 -11.67
N TYR A 339 12.50 -3.52 -10.56
CA TYR A 339 13.03 -3.31 -9.21
C TYR A 339 13.67 -4.56 -8.57
N ARG A 340 13.90 -5.63 -9.33
CA ARG A 340 14.57 -6.85 -8.81
C ARG A 340 15.90 -6.54 -8.12
N TYR A 341 16.66 -5.59 -8.65
CA TYR A 341 17.91 -5.14 -8.05
C TYR A 341 17.73 -4.49 -6.66
N VAL A 342 16.56 -3.87 -6.39
CA VAL A 342 16.25 -3.31 -5.07
C VAL A 342 15.99 -4.45 -4.07
N VAL A 343 15.24 -5.46 -4.49
CA VAL A 343 15.01 -6.65 -3.66
C VAL A 343 16.33 -7.38 -3.39
N GLU A 344 17.19 -7.54 -4.39
CA GLU A 344 18.56 -8.09 -4.23
C GLU A 344 19.34 -7.32 -3.17
N TYR A 345 19.33 -5.98 -3.26
CA TYR A 345 19.99 -5.12 -2.27
C TYR A 345 19.43 -5.31 -0.86
N ILE A 346 18.10 -5.40 -0.71
CA ILE A 346 17.46 -5.65 0.59
C ILE A 346 17.90 -7.01 1.17
N LEU A 347 17.87 -8.07 0.36
CA LEU A 347 18.27 -9.42 0.76
C LEU A 347 19.75 -9.50 1.13
N GLU A 348 20.61 -8.74 0.43
CA GLU A 348 22.04 -8.67 0.75
C GLU A 348 22.30 -7.95 2.08
N LYS A 349 21.66 -6.82 2.31
CA LYS A 349 21.97 -5.90 3.43
C LYS A 349 21.17 -6.19 4.70
N SER A 350 20.08 -6.97 4.61
CA SER A 350 19.21 -7.22 5.76
C SER A 350 18.68 -8.65 5.82
N SER A 351 18.32 -9.08 7.03
CA SER A 351 17.53 -10.28 7.30
C SER A 351 16.07 -9.89 7.38
N ILE A 352 15.25 -10.39 6.44
CA ILE A 352 13.82 -10.07 6.42
C ILE A 352 13.11 -10.89 7.48
N GLN A 353 12.33 -10.23 8.32
CA GLN A 353 11.55 -10.86 9.39
C GLN A 353 10.10 -11.06 8.95
N ALA A 354 9.50 -10.04 8.31
CA ALA A 354 8.13 -10.13 7.82
C ALA A 354 7.88 -9.22 6.62
N VAL A 355 6.92 -9.63 5.78
CA VAL A 355 6.31 -8.78 4.75
C VAL A 355 4.80 -8.91 4.85
N ILE A 356 4.09 -7.76 4.90
CA ILE A 356 2.64 -7.71 5.01
C ILE A 356 2.10 -6.88 3.86
N GLY A 357 1.37 -7.53 2.94
CA GLY A 357 0.65 -6.87 1.85
C GLY A 357 -0.59 -6.14 2.36
N MET A 358 -0.81 -4.91 1.90
CA MET A 358 -1.89 -4.05 2.34
C MET A 358 -2.88 -3.79 1.21
N PRO A 359 -4.20 -3.63 1.53
CA PRO A 359 -5.20 -3.34 0.52
C PRO A 359 -5.05 -1.93 -0.04
N GLU A 360 -5.49 -1.71 -1.29
CA GLU A 360 -5.54 -0.39 -1.91
C GLU A 360 -6.27 0.67 -1.08
N ALA A 361 -7.25 0.25 -0.29
CA ALA A 361 -8.05 1.15 0.54
C ALA A 361 -7.23 1.88 1.60
N LEU A 362 -6.03 1.40 1.93
CA LEU A 362 -5.21 1.91 3.03
C LEU A 362 -4.91 3.41 2.92
N PHE A 363 -4.50 3.87 1.73
CA PHE A 363 -4.14 5.27 1.48
C PHE A 363 -5.20 6.03 0.67
N LYS A 364 -6.42 5.49 0.59
CA LYS A 364 -7.56 6.23 0.02
C LYS A 364 -8.10 7.22 1.04
N THR A 365 -8.29 8.45 0.61
CA THR A 365 -8.93 9.50 1.39
C THR A 365 -10.33 9.78 0.87
N SER A 366 -11.19 10.36 1.69
CA SER A 366 -12.58 10.71 1.34
C SER A 366 -12.72 11.83 0.30
N GLY A 367 -11.65 12.19 -0.41
CA GLY A 367 -11.61 13.22 -1.44
C GLY A 367 -10.92 12.78 -2.73
N LYS A 368 -10.70 13.72 -3.67
CA LYS A 368 -10.03 13.45 -4.96
C LYS A 368 -8.51 13.17 -4.85
N GLY A 369 -7.93 13.15 -3.65
CA GLY A 369 -6.48 13.16 -3.42
C GLY A 369 -5.85 11.81 -3.01
N GLY A 370 -6.62 10.74 -2.83
CA GLY A 370 -6.06 9.44 -2.44
C GLY A 370 -5.32 8.72 -3.57
N THR A 371 -4.31 7.91 -3.23
CA THR A 371 -3.63 7.05 -4.21
C THR A 371 -4.27 5.66 -4.28
N HIS A 372 -4.23 5.05 -5.46
CA HIS A 372 -4.59 3.65 -5.69
C HIS A 372 -3.41 2.69 -5.53
N THR A 373 -2.31 3.16 -4.95
CA THR A 373 -1.09 2.37 -4.81
C THR A 373 -1.25 1.32 -3.71
N LYS A 374 -1.15 0.06 -4.07
CA LYS A 374 -0.98 -1.02 -3.10
C LYS A 374 0.39 -0.89 -2.45
N THR A 375 0.45 -1.15 -1.15
CA THR A 375 1.68 -1.07 -0.37
C THR A 375 1.95 -2.38 0.37
N CYS A 376 3.21 -2.56 0.75
CA CYS A 376 3.64 -3.61 1.67
C CYS A 376 4.35 -2.98 2.86
N LEU A 377 4.21 -3.61 4.02
CA LEU A 377 5.00 -3.31 5.20
C LEU A 377 6.16 -4.30 5.23
N LEU A 378 7.38 -3.79 5.12
CA LEU A 378 8.61 -4.58 5.21
C LEU A 378 9.22 -4.42 6.59
N ILE A 379 9.43 -5.53 7.28
CA ILE A 379 10.11 -5.59 8.58
C ILE A 379 11.40 -6.37 8.38
N ALA A 380 12.52 -5.73 8.67
CA ALA A 380 13.84 -6.27 8.44
C ALA A 380 14.84 -5.85 9.53
N GLU A 381 15.90 -6.63 9.68
CA GLU A 381 17.03 -6.33 10.55
C GLU A 381 18.29 -6.17 9.71
N LYS A 382 19.06 -5.10 9.91
CA LYS A 382 20.31 -4.87 9.20
C LYS A 382 21.34 -5.92 9.58
N LYS A 383 21.91 -6.63 8.60
CA LYS A 383 22.93 -7.66 8.83
C LYS A 383 24.20 -7.08 9.45
N ALA A 384 24.77 -7.79 10.40
CA ALA A 384 26.13 -7.56 10.86
C ALA A 384 27.12 -8.13 9.83
N LYS A 385 28.31 -7.53 9.71
CA LYS A 385 29.34 -7.92 8.71
C LYS A 385 29.80 -9.38 8.79
N GLN A 386 29.47 -10.12 9.86
CA GLN A 386 29.92 -11.49 10.14
C GLN A 386 28.78 -12.47 10.47
N GLN A 387 27.52 -12.15 10.16
CA GLN A 387 26.46 -13.14 10.37
C GLN A 387 26.59 -14.28 9.35
N SER A 388 26.82 -15.51 9.85
CA SER A 388 26.65 -16.73 9.08
C SER A 388 25.22 -16.81 8.55
N GLU A 389 25.03 -17.39 7.37
CA GLU A 389 23.72 -17.67 6.77
C GLU A 389 22.91 -18.60 7.69
N GLN A 390 22.25 -18.02 8.68
CA GLN A 390 21.20 -18.76 9.38
C GLN A 390 20.00 -18.88 8.43
N LYS A 391 19.42 -20.08 8.35
CA LYS A 391 18.16 -20.33 7.64
C LYS A 391 17.07 -19.50 8.29
N ASN A 392 16.88 -18.29 7.79
CA ASN A 392 15.86 -17.38 8.30
C ASN A 392 14.50 -17.72 7.71
N LYS A 393 13.50 -17.78 8.57
CA LYS A 393 12.09 -17.86 8.17
C LYS A 393 11.52 -16.47 8.07
N ILE A 394 10.69 -16.24 7.06
CA ILE A 394 10.03 -14.97 6.81
C ILE A 394 8.53 -15.15 7.05
N PHE A 395 7.97 -14.31 7.90
CA PHE A 395 6.52 -14.23 8.06
C PHE A 395 5.91 -13.44 6.89
N MET A 396 4.89 -14.01 6.25
CA MET A 396 4.16 -13.40 5.16
C MET A 396 2.68 -13.27 5.52
N ALA A 397 2.04 -12.16 5.17
CA ALA A 397 0.60 -12.00 5.32
C ALA A 397 0.04 -11.05 4.25
N GLU A 398 -1.21 -11.26 3.82
CA GLU A 398 -1.91 -10.41 2.86
C GLU A 398 -3.23 -9.93 3.49
N ALA A 399 -3.32 -8.65 3.85
CA ALA A 399 -4.53 -8.05 4.37
C ALA A 399 -5.50 -7.71 3.23
N LYS A 400 -6.75 -8.16 3.35
CA LYS A 400 -7.86 -7.77 2.46
C LYS A 400 -8.59 -6.53 2.99
N TRP A 401 -8.62 -6.37 4.31
CA TRP A 401 -9.36 -5.33 5.00
C TRP A 401 -8.47 -4.62 6.03
N CYS A 402 -8.56 -3.31 6.07
CA CYS A 402 -7.77 -2.47 6.99
C CYS A 402 -8.63 -1.57 7.89
N GLY A 403 -9.92 -1.90 8.06
CA GLY A 403 -10.84 -1.08 8.86
C GLY A 403 -11.48 0.09 8.09
N GLN A 404 -11.20 0.21 6.79
CA GLN A 404 -11.83 1.22 5.92
C GLN A 404 -12.14 0.66 4.53
N ASP A 405 -13.15 1.24 3.87
CA ASP A 405 -13.54 0.89 2.51
C ASP A 405 -12.79 1.73 1.45
N SER A 406 -13.09 1.47 0.17
CA SER A 406 -12.51 2.20 -0.97
C SER A 406 -12.87 3.70 -1.03
N ARG A 407 -13.72 4.18 -0.15
CA ARG A 407 -14.10 5.61 0.00
C ARG A 407 -13.61 6.19 1.34
N ALA A 408 -12.65 5.51 1.99
CA ALA A 408 -12.11 5.87 3.29
C ALA A 408 -13.16 5.96 4.42
N ARG A 409 -14.28 5.22 4.31
CA ARG A 409 -15.27 5.14 5.37
C ARG A 409 -14.89 3.98 6.30
N THR A 410 -15.00 4.20 7.60
CA THR A 410 -14.76 3.15 8.61
C THR A 410 -15.75 1.99 8.43
N ILE A 411 -15.20 0.76 8.41
CA ILE A 411 -15.95 -0.49 8.36
C ILE A 411 -15.47 -1.43 9.46
N SER A 412 -16.30 -2.41 9.81
CA SER A 412 -15.96 -3.41 10.84
C SER A 412 -14.91 -4.42 10.40
N ASN A 413 -14.75 -4.63 9.07
CA ASN A 413 -13.82 -5.59 8.52
C ASN A 413 -12.38 -5.07 8.64
N ASN A 414 -11.57 -5.75 9.45
CA ASN A 414 -10.18 -5.38 9.70
C ASN A 414 -9.34 -6.63 10.01
N ASP A 415 -8.39 -6.94 9.15
CA ASP A 415 -7.50 -8.10 9.25
C ASP A 415 -6.25 -7.82 10.12
N LEU A 416 -5.92 -6.54 10.33
CA LEU A 416 -4.65 -6.15 10.97
C LEU A 416 -4.48 -6.70 12.39
N PRO A 417 -5.52 -6.77 13.26
CA PRO A 417 -5.39 -7.42 14.56
C PRO A 417 -5.00 -8.90 14.47
N TYR A 418 -5.57 -9.64 13.53
CA TYR A 418 -5.26 -11.07 13.33
C TYR A 418 -3.83 -11.26 12.83
N ILE A 419 -3.40 -10.43 11.85
CA ILE A 419 -2.02 -10.45 11.33
C ILE A 419 -1.03 -10.13 12.44
N ARG A 420 -1.32 -9.13 13.28
CA ARG A 420 -0.49 -8.77 14.44
C ARG A 420 -0.34 -9.94 15.39
N ASP A 421 -1.44 -10.61 15.72
CA ASP A 421 -1.43 -11.72 16.68
C ASP A 421 -0.66 -12.92 16.13
N ASN A 422 -0.84 -13.27 14.85
CA ASN A 422 -0.07 -14.32 14.17
C ASN A 422 1.44 -13.98 14.10
N LEU A 423 1.78 -12.73 13.78
CA LEU A 423 3.18 -12.26 13.77
C LEU A 423 3.80 -12.32 15.17
N SER A 424 3.03 -12.00 16.21
CA SER A 424 3.48 -12.13 17.61
C SER A 424 3.76 -13.59 17.98
N LEU A 425 2.90 -14.52 17.58
CA LEU A 425 3.12 -15.95 17.79
C LEU A 425 4.37 -16.45 17.04
N PHE A 426 4.53 -16.03 15.78
CA PHE A 426 5.72 -16.34 14.99
C PHE A 426 7.02 -15.89 15.70
N LYS A 427 7.06 -14.64 16.18
CA LYS A 427 8.23 -14.11 16.91
C LYS A 427 8.54 -14.83 18.21
N GLN A 428 7.52 -15.41 18.85
CA GLN A 428 7.65 -16.23 20.04
C GLN A 428 7.98 -17.69 19.73
N ASN A 429 8.21 -18.06 18.46
CA ASN A 429 8.37 -19.44 17.98
C ASN A 429 7.19 -20.35 18.36
N LYS A 430 5.99 -19.79 18.48
CA LYS A 430 4.75 -20.52 18.72
C LYS A 430 4.05 -20.87 17.42
N THR A 431 3.31 -21.97 17.42
CA THR A 431 2.50 -22.38 16.27
C THR A 431 1.26 -21.50 16.14
N PHE A 432 0.85 -21.23 14.91
CA PHE A 432 -0.40 -20.57 14.55
C PHE A 432 -0.98 -21.21 13.30
N ASN A 433 -2.26 -20.99 13.05
CA ASN A 433 -2.92 -21.52 11.86
C ASN A 433 -2.50 -20.72 10.62
N GLN A 434 -1.80 -21.36 9.68
CA GLN A 434 -1.32 -20.69 8.47
C GLN A 434 -2.48 -20.42 7.51
N SER A 435 -2.57 -19.19 7.05
CA SER A 435 -3.60 -18.68 6.13
C SER A 435 -3.08 -17.43 5.41
N ASP A 436 -3.90 -16.82 4.57
CA ASP A 436 -3.57 -15.53 3.94
C ASP A 436 -3.20 -14.44 4.98
N LEU A 437 -3.71 -14.57 6.24
CA LEU A 437 -3.43 -13.63 7.34
C LEU A 437 -2.18 -13.98 8.18
N GLY A 438 -1.38 -14.93 7.71
CA GLY A 438 -0.11 -15.31 8.29
C GLY A 438 0.32 -16.70 7.83
N PHE A 439 1.48 -16.77 7.18
CA PHE A 439 2.16 -18.00 6.80
C PHE A 439 3.67 -17.79 6.80
N ILE A 440 4.43 -18.85 6.67
CA ILE A 440 5.89 -18.83 6.79
C ILE A 440 6.50 -19.36 5.51
N ILE A 441 7.52 -18.65 5.02
CA ILE A 441 8.41 -19.14 3.97
C ILE A 441 9.86 -19.19 4.45
N ASP A 442 10.67 -20.04 3.86
CA ASP A 442 12.12 -19.99 4.06
C ASP A 442 12.74 -18.89 3.22
N ALA A 443 13.72 -18.15 3.75
CA ALA A 443 14.36 -17.06 3.02
C ALA A 443 15.01 -17.53 1.70
N ASP A 444 15.53 -18.76 1.68
CA ASP A 444 16.11 -19.39 0.49
C ASP A 444 15.06 -19.68 -0.60
N SER A 445 13.78 -19.68 -0.23
CA SER A 445 12.68 -19.88 -1.18
C SER A 445 12.23 -18.61 -1.89
N VAL A 446 12.85 -17.45 -1.59
CA VAL A 446 12.54 -16.19 -2.27
C VAL A 446 12.94 -16.27 -3.73
N GLN A 447 11.94 -16.45 -4.59
CA GLN A 447 12.12 -16.66 -6.02
C GLN A 447 12.06 -15.37 -6.81
N SER A 448 12.85 -15.29 -7.87
CA SER A 448 12.80 -14.19 -8.84
C SER A 448 12.90 -12.78 -8.24
N ASN A 449 13.48 -12.65 -7.04
CA ASN A 449 13.56 -11.41 -6.27
C ASN A 449 12.18 -10.75 -6.08
N VAL A 450 11.18 -11.54 -5.68
CA VAL A 450 9.84 -11.08 -5.33
C VAL A 450 9.63 -11.20 -3.82
N LEU A 451 9.28 -10.09 -3.17
CA LEU A 451 9.00 -10.03 -1.74
C LEU A 451 7.54 -9.60 -1.48
N CYS A 452 6.62 -10.16 -2.23
CA CYS A 452 5.20 -9.87 -2.06
C CYS A 452 4.46 -11.12 -1.54
N PRO A 453 3.72 -11.05 -0.41
CA PRO A 453 3.13 -12.22 0.24
C PRO A 453 2.25 -13.06 -0.67
N ARG A 454 1.35 -12.44 -1.44
CA ARG A 454 0.44 -13.19 -2.30
C ARG A 454 1.13 -14.04 -3.38
N TYR A 455 2.39 -13.72 -3.74
CA TYR A 455 3.17 -14.53 -4.68
C TYR A 455 3.41 -15.95 -4.14
N TYR A 456 3.52 -16.08 -2.83
CA TYR A 456 3.80 -17.31 -2.09
C TYR A 456 2.54 -17.93 -1.48
N ASP A 457 1.35 -17.67 -2.03
CA ASP A 457 0.08 -18.18 -1.52
C ASP A 457 0.17 -19.69 -1.21
N PRO A 458 0.13 -20.10 0.07
CA PRO A 458 0.34 -21.49 0.46
C PRO A 458 -0.74 -22.41 -0.08
N GLN A 459 -1.97 -21.93 -0.25
CA GLN A 459 -3.08 -22.73 -0.76
C GLN A 459 -2.89 -23.12 -2.24
N VAL A 460 -2.09 -22.36 -3.00
CA VAL A 460 -1.71 -22.74 -4.38
C VAL A 460 -0.80 -23.97 -4.32
N ASN A 461 0.24 -23.93 -3.50
CA ASN A 461 1.20 -25.02 -3.38
C ASN A 461 0.53 -26.29 -2.84
N ASP A 462 -0.25 -26.17 -1.75
CA ASP A 462 -0.97 -27.29 -1.16
C ASP A 462 -1.91 -27.97 -2.18
N ARG A 463 -2.60 -27.15 -2.99
CA ARG A 463 -3.50 -27.66 -4.01
C ARG A 463 -2.74 -28.36 -5.14
N LEU A 464 -1.64 -27.80 -5.63
CA LEU A 464 -0.81 -28.42 -6.66
C LEU A 464 -0.24 -29.75 -6.17
N ILE A 465 0.31 -29.81 -4.95
CA ILE A 465 0.81 -31.03 -4.33
C ILE A 465 -0.31 -32.10 -4.27
N SER A 466 -1.51 -31.71 -3.87
CA SER A 466 -2.65 -32.64 -3.80
C SER A 466 -3.04 -33.23 -5.16
N LEU A 467 -2.66 -32.59 -6.27
CA LEU A 467 -2.97 -33.02 -7.63
C LEU A 467 -1.86 -33.88 -8.26
N GLU A 468 -0.65 -33.93 -7.72
CA GLU A 468 0.51 -34.62 -8.33
C GLU A 468 0.24 -36.13 -8.66
N ASN A 469 -0.53 -36.80 -7.84
CA ASN A 469 -0.84 -38.20 -8.04
C ASN A 469 -1.79 -38.45 -9.24
N THR A 470 -2.69 -37.51 -9.52
CA THR A 470 -3.76 -37.65 -10.52
C THR A 470 -3.55 -36.78 -11.76
N HIS A 471 -2.65 -35.80 -11.69
CA HIS A 471 -2.39 -34.85 -12.77
C HIS A 471 -0.90 -34.76 -13.09
N THR A 472 -0.59 -34.45 -14.33
CA THR A 472 0.74 -34.01 -14.78
C THR A 472 0.81 -32.51 -14.64
N LEU A 473 1.78 -31.99 -13.87
CA LEU A 473 1.97 -30.57 -13.63
C LEU A 473 2.91 -30.01 -14.70
N LEU A 474 2.37 -29.25 -15.66
CA LEU A 474 3.12 -28.67 -16.76
C LEU A 474 3.34 -27.19 -16.53
N ILE A 475 4.57 -26.72 -16.69
CA ILE A 475 4.90 -25.28 -16.57
C ILE A 475 4.57 -24.60 -17.89
N PHE A 476 3.70 -23.58 -17.87
CA PHE A 476 3.27 -22.84 -19.06
C PHE A 476 4.45 -22.35 -19.91
N GLY A 477 5.46 -21.73 -19.28
CA GLY A 477 6.65 -21.23 -19.97
C GLY A 477 7.49 -22.33 -20.61
N GLN A 478 7.48 -23.55 -20.06
CA GLN A 478 8.15 -24.68 -20.69
C GLN A 478 7.41 -25.11 -21.97
N LEU A 479 6.07 -25.15 -21.92
CA LEU A 479 5.26 -25.45 -23.13
C LEU A 479 5.47 -24.41 -24.25
N VAL A 480 5.72 -23.15 -23.88
CA VAL A 480 6.08 -22.09 -24.86
C VAL A 480 7.47 -22.35 -25.45
N LYS A 481 8.48 -22.68 -24.62
CA LYS A 481 9.85 -23.00 -25.09
C LYS A 481 9.89 -24.22 -25.99
N ASP A 482 9.08 -25.22 -25.68
CA ASP A 482 8.97 -26.47 -26.43
C ASP A 482 8.14 -26.30 -27.73
N GLY A 483 7.61 -25.10 -27.97
CA GLY A 483 6.81 -24.79 -29.17
C GLY A 483 5.42 -25.37 -29.18
N ILE A 484 4.94 -25.91 -28.05
CA ILE A 484 3.57 -26.46 -27.89
C ILE A 484 2.56 -25.33 -27.78
N LEU A 485 2.91 -24.25 -27.09
CA LEU A 485 2.12 -23.04 -27.01
C LEU A 485 2.81 -21.88 -27.73
N LYS A 486 2.04 -21.12 -28.52
CA LYS A 486 2.47 -19.85 -29.10
C LYS A 486 1.65 -18.73 -28.45
N VAL A 487 2.34 -17.75 -27.83
CA VAL A 487 1.71 -16.64 -27.14
C VAL A 487 2.09 -15.32 -27.81
N SER A 488 1.11 -14.46 -28.04
CA SER A 488 1.30 -13.10 -28.53
C SER A 488 0.33 -12.13 -27.86
N THR A 489 0.62 -10.83 -27.95
CA THR A 489 -0.28 -9.77 -27.48
C THR A 489 -0.82 -8.99 -28.69
N GLY A 490 -1.97 -8.33 -28.51
CA GLY A 490 -2.55 -7.46 -29.53
C GLY A 490 -1.84 -6.11 -29.64
N ASP A 491 -2.52 -5.18 -30.29
CA ASP A 491 -2.03 -3.83 -30.53
C ASP A 491 -2.85 -2.78 -29.80
N GLU A 492 -2.22 -1.65 -29.46
CA GLU A 492 -2.92 -0.49 -28.95
C GLU A 492 -3.32 0.42 -30.12
N LEU A 493 -4.56 0.84 -30.13
CA LEU A 493 -5.11 1.76 -31.11
C LEU A 493 -5.41 3.11 -30.46
N GLY A 494 -5.17 4.20 -31.16
CA GLY A 494 -5.57 5.53 -30.73
C GLY A 494 -7.11 5.64 -30.61
N LYS A 495 -7.59 6.43 -29.68
CA LYS A 495 -9.05 6.63 -29.46
C LYS A 495 -9.82 7.07 -30.71
N LEU A 496 -9.15 7.74 -31.64
CA LEU A 496 -9.73 8.19 -32.91
C LEU A 496 -10.07 7.05 -33.87
N SER A 497 -9.47 5.87 -33.67
CA SER A 497 -9.76 4.67 -34.47
C SER A 497 -11.03 3.94 -34.00
N TYR A 498 -11.59 4.30 -32.86
CA TYR A 498 -12.76 3.61 -32.31
C TYR A 498 -14.05 4.09 -32.97
N GLY A 499 -14.90 3.16 -33.41
CA GLY A 499 -16.17 3.47 -34.07
C GLY A 499 -16.00 3.88 -35.52
N THR A 500 -14.88 3.62 -36.18
CA THR A 500 -14.64 3.98 -37.60
C THR A 500 -15.19 2.97 -38.58
N GLY A 501 -15.59 1.76 -38.10
CA GLY A 501 -16.17 0.71 -38.93
C GLY A 501 -16.76 -0.43 -38.11
N ASP A 502 -17.12 -1.54 -38.78
CA ASP A 502 -17.87 -2.65 -38.20
C ASP A 502 -17.01 -3.84 -37.76
N ILE A 503 -15.70 -3.84 -38.03
CA ILE A 503 -14.82 -4.94 -37.65
C ILE A 503 -14.54 -4.85 -36.15
N PRO A 504 -14.87 -5.90 -35.35
CA PRO A 504 -14.74 -5.87 -33.92
C PRO A 504 -13.29 -5.64 -33.45
N PHE A 505 -13.08 -4.67 -32.58
CA PHE A 505 -11.86 -4.48 -31.80
C PHE A 505 -12.07 -5.00 -30.38
N ILE A 506 -11.57 -6.20 -30.11
CA ILE A 506 -11.79 -6.93 -28.86
C ILE A 506 -10.93 -6.36 -27.75
N ARG A 507 -11.58 -5.97 -26.67
CA ARG A 507 -10.98 -5.46 -25.45
C ARG A 507 -11.24 -6.36 -24.25
N THR A 508 -10.60 -6.09 -23.12
CA THR A 508 -10.73 -6.89 -21.90
C THR A 508 -12.18 -7.08 -21.44
N SER A 509 -13.03 -6.08 -21.64
CA SER A 509 -14.47 -6.13 -21.29
C SER A 509 -15.34 -6.97 -22.25
N ASP A 510 -14.78 -7.40 -23.36
CA ASP A 510 -15.53 -8.11 -24.40
C ASP A 510 -15.38 -9.64 -24.30
N LEU A 511 -14.60 -10.11 -23.31
CA LEU A 511 -14.46 -11.52 -22.96
C LEU A 511 -15.39 -11.86 -21.78
N SER A 512 -16.20 -12.91 -21.92
CA SER A 512 -17.07 -13.39 -20.86
C SER A 512 -17.46 -14.85 -21.10
N ASN A 513 -17.47 -15.67 -20.06
CA ASN A 513 -17.99 -17.03 -20.12
C ASN A 513 -17.46 -17.89 -21.31
N TRP A 514 -16.14 -17.77 -21.60
CA TRP A 514 -15.44 -18.49 -22.68
C TRP A 514 -15.78 -18.05 -24.11
N GLU A 515 -16.61 -17.03 -24.28
CA GLU A 515 -17.00 -16.47 -25.57
C GLU A 515 -16.69 -14.98 -25.69
N LEU A 516 -16.63 -14.49 -26.92
CA LEU A 516 -16.58 -13.07 -27.22
C LEU A 516 -17.99 -12.50 -27.24
N LYS A 517 -18.19 -11.25 -26.80
CA LYS A 517 -19.49 -10.58 -26.86
C LYS A 517 -19.99 -10.48 -28.29
N ALA A 518 -21.29 -10.67 -28.47
CA ALA A 518 -21.96 -10.57 -29.77
C ALA A 518 -21.85 -9.16 -30.40
N ASP A 519 -21.78 -8.13 -29.54
CA ASP A 519 -21.75 -6.72 -29.90
C ASP A 519 -20.62 -6.01 -29.12
N PRO A 520 -19.36 -6.18 -29.52
CA PRO A 520 -18.24 -5.46 -28.93
C PRO A 520 -18.43 -3.95 -29.05
N LYS A 521 -18.07 -3.24 -28.00
CA LYS A 521 -18.30 -1.78 -27.90
C LYS A 521 -17.62 -0.97 -29.02
N HIS A 522 -16.53 -1.46 -29.55
CA HIS A 522 -15.68 -0.73 -30.49
C HIS A 522 -15.48 -1.54 -31.75
N GLY A 523 -15.74 -0.89 -32.89
CA GLY A 523 -15.41 -1.37 -34.21
C GLY A 523 -14.36 -0.49 -34.87
N VAL A 524 -13.66 -1.04 -35.86
CA VAL A 524 -12.66 -0.33 -36.67
C VAL A 524 -12.91 -0.52 -38.14
N ASP A 525 -12.35 0.35 -38.96
CA ASP A 525 -12.46 0.27 -40.41
C ASP A 525 -11.62 -0.89 -41.00
N ARG A 526 -11.91 -1.22 -42.26
CA ARG A 526 -11.25 -2.29 -42.99
C ARG A 526 -9.75 -2.05 -43.20
N GLN A 527 -9.30 -0.80 -43.31
CA GLN A 527 -7.88 -0.47 -43.53
C GLN A 527 -7.06 -0.82 -42.28
N ILE A 528 -7.56 -0.47 -41.11
CA ILE A 528 -6.92 -0.83 -39.82
C ILE A 528 -6.85 -2.35 -39.69
N PHE A 529 -7.96 -3.05 -39.99
CA PHE A 529 -7.97 -4.51 -39.97
C PHE A 529 -6.91 -5.12 -40.89
N GLU A 530 -6.89 -4.76 -42.16
CA GLU A 530 -5.92 -5.34 -43.12
C GLU A 530 -4.46 -5.02 -42.74
N SER A 531 -4.20 -3.86 -42.10
CA SER A 531 -2.85 -3.51 -41.62
C SER A 531 -2.38 -4.41 -40.47
N LEU A 532 -3.29 -4.89 -39.62
CA LEU A 532 -2.97 -5.68 -38.41
C LEU A 532 -3.25 -7.17 -38.57
N LYS A 533 -4.12 -7.56 -39.49
CA LYS A 533 -4.55 -8.95 -39.72
C LYS A 533 -3.38 -9.94 -39.80
N LYS A 534 -2.36 -9.63 -40.61
CA LYS A 534 -1.20 -10.48 -40.77
C LYS A 534 -0.33 -10.57 -39.52
N LYS A 535 -0.21 -9.45 -38.79
CA LYS A 535 0.58 -9.38 -37.54
C LYS A 535 -0.09 -10.13 -36.41
N GLN A 536 -1.38 -9.90 -36.22
CA GLN A 536 -2.15 -10.54 -35.16
C GLN A 536 -2.51 -12.00 -35.47
N ASP A 537 -2.68 -12.35 -36.74
CA ASP A 537 -2.93 -13.73 -37.23
C ASP A 537 -3.91 -14.48 -36.31
N VAL A 538 -5.14 -13.96 -36.20
CA VAL A 538 -6.20 -14.60 -35.39
C VAL A 538 -6.77 -15.80 -36.14
N GLN A 539 -6.86 -16.93 -35.48
CA GLN A 539 -7.39 -18.18 -36.06
C GLN A 539 -8.44 -18.81 -35.13
N VAL A 540 -9.32 -19.62 -35.71
CA VAL A 540 -10.27 -20.41 -34.94
C VAL A 540 -9.53 -21.33 -33.96
N ASN A 541 -10.07 -21.44 -32.75
CA ASN A 541 -9.49 -22.14 -31.61
C ASN A 541 -8.32 -21.42 -30.92
N ASP A 542 -7.95 -20.19 -31.32
CA ASP A 542 -7.11 -19.36 -30.47
C ASP A 542 -7.85 -19.00 -29.18
N ILE A 543 -7.14 -19.02 -28.06
CA ILE A 543 -7.69 -18.57 -26.78
C ILE A 543 -7.21 -17.13 -26.54
N LEU A 544 -8.14 -16.21 -26.36
CA LEU A 544 -7.86 -14.87 -25.85
C LEU A 544 -7.99 -14.88 -24.33
N MET A 545 -6.99 -14.32 -23.64
CA MET A 545 -7.00 -14.24 -22.17
C MET A 545 -6.64 -12.82 -21.73
N VAL A 546 -7.37 -12.26 -20.77
CA VAL A 546 -7.10 -10.93 -20.21
C VAL A 546 -5.76 -10.94 -19.47
N LYS A 547 -4.86 -10.05 -19.90
CA LYS A 547 -3.50 -9.86 -19.38
C LYS A 547 -3.44 -8.79 -18.30
N ASP A 548 -4.09 -7.66 -18.56
CA ASP A 548 -4.00 -6.44 -17.76
C ASP A 548 -5.40 -5.91 -17.40
N GLY A 549 -5.53 -5.31 -16.22
CA GLY A 549 -6.79 -4.73 -15.74
C GLY A 549 -6.94 -4.86 -14.23
N THR A 550 -8.16 -4.72 -13.71
CA THR A 550 -8.41 -4.78 -12.26
C THR A 550 -9.13 -6.06 -11.83
N TYR A 551 -10.16 -6.49 -12.58
CA TYR A 551 -11.04 -7.58 -12.13
C TYR A 551 -11.10 -8.78 -13.10
N LEU A 552 -10.67 -8.58 -14.33
CA LEU A 552 -10.88 -9.54 -15.41
C LEU A 552 -9.62 -10.36 -15.76
N ILE A 553 -8.48 -10.09 -15.14
CA ILE A 553 -7.23 -10.80 -15.45
C ILE A 553 -7.43 -12.30 -15.30
N GLY A 554 -7.03 -13.06 -16.34
CA GLY A 554 -7.24 -14.49 -16.42
C GLY A 554 -8.59 -14.92 -17.02
N THR A 555 -9.51 -13.98 -17.31
CA THR A 555 -10.72 -14.31 -18.07
C THR A 555 -10.36 -14.73 -19.48
N CYS A 556 -10.87 -15.88 -19.89
CA CYS A 556 -10.58 -16.50 -21.18
C CYS A 556 -11.83 -16.53 -22.09
N ALA A 557 -11.58 -16.44 -23.39
CA ALA A 557 -12.55 -16.71 -24.44
C ALA A 557 -11.87 -17.46 -25.59
N ILE A 558 -12.60 -18.31 -26.31
CA ILE A 558 -12.09 -19.00 -27.49
C ILE A 558 -12.61 -18.30 -28.76
N VAL A 559 -11.76 -18.19 -29.76
CA VAL A 559 -12.13 -17.68 -31.09
C VAL A 559 -12.85 -18.76 -31.87
N THR A 560 -14.06 -18.46 -32.34
CA THR A 560 -14.90 -19.39 -33.10
C THR A 560 -14.93 -19.04 -34.59
N GLU A 561 -15.62 -19.84 -35.41
CA GLU A 561 -15.82 -19.60 -36.84
C GLU A 561 -16.47 -18.25 -37.14
N TYR A 562 -17.31 -17.75 -36.21
CA TYR A 562 -17.99 -16.47 -36.32
C TYR A 562 -17.13 -15.29 -35.93
N ASP A 563 -15.95 -15.53 -35.33
CA ASP A 563 -15.07 -14.51 -34.79
C ASP A 563 -13.77 -14.37 -35.61
N ARG A 564 -13.73 -14.79 -36.88
CA ARG A 564 -12.52 -14.79 -37.71
C ARG A 564 -12.03 -13.40 -38.09
N GLU A 565 -12.94 -12.46 -38.29
CA GLU A 565 -12.60 -11.07 -38.63
C GLU A 565 -12.65 -10.18 -37.40
N ILE A 566 -11.63 -10.31 -36.55
CA ILE A 566 -11.44 -9.47 -35.36
C ILE A 566 -9.99 -9.01 -35.29
N ILE A 567 -9.76 -7.93 -34.54
CA ILE A 567 -8.46 -7.57 -34.00
C ILE A 567 -8.63 -7.37 -32.49
N TYR A 568 -7.54 -7.48 -31.72
CA TYR A 568 -7.59 -7.44 -30.28
C TYR A 568 -6.53 -6.53 -29.67
N GLN A 569 -6.84 -6.01 -28.48
CA GLN A 569 -6.05 -5.01 -27.75
C GLN A 569 -4.80 -5.61 -27.13
N SER A 570 -3.77 -4.78 -26.92
CA SER A 570 -2.50 -5.12 -26.24
C SER A 570 -2.65 -5.70 -24.83
N HIS A 571 -3.80 -5.45 -24.18
CA HIS A 571 -4.15 -5.97 -22.84
C HIS A 571 -4.69 -7.41 -22.85
N LEU A 572 -4.62 -8.09 -24.00
CA LEU A 572 -5.00 -9.48 -24.15
C LEU A 572 -3.81 -10.32 -24.62
N TYR A 573 -3.67 -11.52 -24.08
CA TYR A 573 -2.88 -12.58 -24.70
C TYR A 573 -3.74 -13.31 -25.73
N LYS A 574 -3.11 -13.73 -26.82
CA LYS A 574 -3.60 -14.78 -27.71
C LYS A 574 -2.73 -16.00 -27.51
N ILE A 575 -3.33 -17.12 -27.14
CA ILE A 575 -2.67 -18.40 -26.86
C ILE A 575 -3.14 -19.39 -27.91
N ARG A 576 -2.18 -19.90 -28.71
CA ARG A 576 -2.44 -20.92 -29.72
C ARG A 576 -1.75 -22.21 -29.35
N ILE A 577 -2.47 -23.30 -29.43
CA ILE A 577 -1.92 -24.66 -29.28
C ILE A 577 -1.42 -25.15 -30.63
N MET A 578 -0.18 -25.59 -30.65
CA MET A 578 0.44 -26.24 -31.81
C MET A 578 0.29 -27.76 -31.71
N LEU A 579 0.56 -28.47 -32.80
CA LEU A 579 0.55 -29.93 -32.80
C LEU A 579 1.49 -30.46 -31.71
N ASN A 580 0.99 -31.40 -30.89
CA ASN A 580 1.74 -31.91 -29.74
C ASN A 580 1.35 -33.35 -29.43
N ASN A 581 2.24 -34.03 -28.67
CA ASN A 581 2.04 -35.43 -28.24
C ASN A 581 1.48 -35.54 -26.80
N LEU A 582 1.08 -34.43 -26.19
CA LEU A 582 0.58 -34.39 -24.81
C LEU A 582 -0.96 -34.54 -24.75
N GLY A 583 -1.65 -34.69 -25.89
CA GLY A 583 -3.11 -34.67 -25.93
C GLY A 583 -3.73 -33.30 -25.62
N LEU A 584 -2.90 -32.24 -25.48
CA LEU A 584 -3.37 -30.91 -25.16
C LEU A 584 -4.08 -30.30 -26.39
N ASN A 585 -5.31 -29.88 -26.20
CA ASN A 585 -6.14 -29.24 -27.22
C ASN A 585 -6.78 -27.94 -26.68
N PRO A 586 -7.32 -27.06 -27.54
CA PRO A 586 -7.84 -25.75 -27.13
C PRO A 586 -8.94 -25.82 -26.06
N PHE A 587 -9.82 -26.78 -26.12
CA PHE A 587 -10.94 -26.92 -25.18
C PHE A 587 -10.44 -27.36 -23.79
N LEU A 588 -9.53 -28.36 -23.76
CA LEU A 588 -8.90 -28.79 -22.51
C LEU A 588 -8.09 -27.65 -21.87
N LEU A 589 -7.27 -26.93 -22.67
CA LEU A 589 -6.50 -25.81 -22.15
C LEU A 589 -7.40 -24.69 -21.61
N LEU A 590 -8.51 -24.37 -22.27
CA LEU A 590 -9.49 -23.40 -21.82
C LEU A 590 -10.07 -23.77 -20.44
N ALA A 591 -10.44 -25.04 -20.26
CA ALA A 591 -10.89 -25.55 -18.95
C ALA A 591 -9.82 -25.42 -17.87
N VAL A 592 -8.58 -25.81 -18.19
CA VAL A 592 -7.44 -25.76 -17.27
C VAL A 592 -7.12 -24.32 -16.87
N LEU A 593 -7.03 -23.39 -17.82
CA LEU A 593 -6.80 -21.96 -17.54
C LEU A 593 -7.93 -21.36 -16.68
N SER A 594 -9.15 -21.82 -16.86
CA SER A 594 -10.33 -21.37 -16.11
C SER A 594 -10.51 -22.10 -14.77
N SER A 595 -9.71 -23.12 -14.49
CA SER A 595 -9.82 -23.90 -13.25
C SER A 595 -9.50 -23.06 -12.01
N PRO A 596 -10.14 -23.34 -10.85
CA PRO A 596 -9.92 -22.58 -9.63
C PRO A 596 -8.44 -22.50 -9.21
N VAL A 597 -7.68 -23.57 -9.39
CA VAL A 597 -6.25 -23.61 -9.01
C VAL A 597 -5.39 -22.72 -9.92
N VAL A 598 -5.66 -22.68 -11.23
CA VAL A 598 -4.92 -21.80 -12.16
C VAL A 598 -5.37 -20.35 -11.98
N GLN A 599 -6.66 -20.09 -11.78
CA GLN A 599 -7.17 -18.75 -11.51
C GLN A 599 -6.61 -18.19 -10.19
N ARG A 600 -6.39 -19.03 -9.18
CA ARG A 600 -5.72 -18.61 -7.94
C ARG A 600 -4.24 -18.30 -8.17
N GLN A 601 -3.53 -19.10 -8.98
CA GLN A 601 -2.16 -18.79 -9.40
C GLN A 601 -2.08 -17.44 -10.15
N ILE A 602 -3.02 -17.18 -11.06
CA ILE A 602 -3.08 -15.89 -11.79
C ILE A 602 -3.22 -14.73 -10.78
N LYS A 603 -4.14 -14.85 -9.83
CA LYS A 603 -4.33 -13.82 -8.77
C LYS A 603 -3.08 -13.63 -7.91
N SER A 604 -2.35 -14.70 -7.59
CA SER A 604 -1.13 -14.62 -6.79
C SER A 604 0.03 -13.97 -7.55
N LYS A 605 0.03 -14.02 -8.87
CA LYS A 605 1.12 -13.56 -9.75
C LYS A 605 0.84 -12.24 -10.48
N GLN A 606 -0.35 -11.67 -10.31
CA GLN A 606 -0.68 -10.34 -10.85
C GLN A 606 -0.20 -9.24 -9.89
N PHE A 607 0.49 -8.23 -10.42
CA PHE A 607 1.01 -7.11 -9.64
C PHE A 607 0.77 -5.80 -10.36
N THR A 608 0.62 -4.73 -9.58
CA THR A 608 0.41 -3.39 -10.10
C THR A 608 1.64 -2.92 -10.89
N GLN A 609 1.41 -2.61 -12.17
CA GLN A 609 2.37 -1.90 -13.01
C GLN A 609 1.79 -0.49 -13.23
N ASP A 610 2.48 0.51 -12.70
CA ASP A 610 2.03 1.89 -12.68
C ASP A 610 0.65 2.09 -12.02
N ILE A 611 -0.45 1.91 -12.75
CA ILE A 611 -1.82 2.18 -12.28
C ILE A 611 -2.72 0.94 -12.34
N ILE A 612 -2.39 -0.06 -13.17
CA ILE A 612 -3.20 -1.26 -13.37
C ILE A 612 -2.43 -2.52 -13.02
N ASP A 613 -3.16 -3.53 -12.55
CA ASP A 613 -2.58 -4.85 -12.33
C ASP A 613 -2.29 -5.54 -13.67
N SER A 614 -1.19 -6.30 -13.72
CA SER A 614 -0.77 -7.07 -14.88
C SER A 614 -0.21 -8.43 -14.47
N LEU A 615 -0.53 -9.45 -15.24
CA LEU A 615 0.14 -10.75 -15.17
C LEU A 615 1.50 -10.71 -15.87
N GLY A 616 1.63 -9.93 -16.98
CA GLY A 616 2.85 -9.74 -17.73
C GLY A 616 3.50 -11.06 -18.14
N GLU A 617 4.84 -11.15 -18.07
CA GLU A 617 5.55 -12.37 -18.40
C GLU A 617 5.39 -13.50 -17.37
N ARG A 618 4.73 -13.23 -16.22
CA ARG A 618 4.49 -14.23 -15.18
C ARG A 618 3.47 -15.29 -15.58
N ILE A 619 2.79 -15.13 -16.72
CA ILE A 619 2.03 -16.22 -17.33
C ILE A 619 2.91 -17.45 -17.52
N ASN A 620 4.21 -17.28 -17.80
CA ASN A 620 5.18 -18.36 -17.98
C ASN A 620 5.47 -19.16 -16.68
N GLU A 621 5.11 -18.60 -15.52
CA GLU A 621 5.29 -19.24 -14.21
C GLU A 621 4.06 -20.08 -13.80
N LEU A 622 2.97 -20.07 -14.57
CA LEU A 622 1.77 -20.84 -14.26
C LEU A 622 2.05 -22.33 -14.38
N VAL A 623 1.58 -23.08 -13.41
CA VAL A 623 1.59 -24.54 -13.41
C VAL A 623 0.19 -25.03 -13.84
N LEU A 624 0.13 -25.76 -14.93
CA LEU A 624 -1.09 -26.28 -15.51
C LEU A 624 -1.29 -27.74 -15.09
N PRO A 625 -2.28 -28.08 -14.27
CA PRO A 625 -2.58 -29.46 -13.89
C PRO A 625 -3.41 -30.13 -14.98
N ILE A 626 -2.79 -31.02 -15.76
CA ILE A 626 -3.45 -31.81 -16.79
C ILE A 626 -3.75 -33.20 -16.21
N PRO A 627 -5.01 -33.69 -16.25
CA PRO A 627 -5.33 -35.04 -15.80
C PRO A 627 -4.48 -36.09 -16.50
N LYS A 628 -4.00 -37.11 -15.75
CA LYS A 628 -3.26 -38.26 -16.32
C LYS A 628 -4.14 -39.22 -17.08
N SER A 629 -5.47 -39.27 -16.78
CA SER A 629 -6.43 -40.08 -17.48
C SER A 629 -6.79 -39.45 -18.84
N GLU A 630 -6.50 -40.15 -19.92
CA GLU A 630 -6.89 -39.74 -21.27
C GLU A 630 -8.42 -39.67 -21.43
N GLU A 631 -9.16 -40.60 -20.81
CA GLU A 631 -10.62 -40.62 -20.81
C GLU A 631 -11.18 -39.33 -20.18
N LEU A 632 -10.66 -38.93 -19.02
CA LEU A 632 -11.07 -37.69 -18.37
C LEU A 632 -10.71 -36.45 -19.20
N CYS A 633 -9.55 -36.42 -19.85
CA CYS A 633 -9.17 -35.34 -20.76
C CYS A 633 -10.13 -35.23 -21.96
N GLN A 634 -10.56 -36.39 -22.53
CA GLN A 634 -11.54 -36.44 -23.61
C GLN A 634 -12.92 -35.98 -23.14
N GLU A 635 -13.37 -36.46 -21.98
CA GLU A 635 -14.63 -36.05 -21.37
C GLU A 635 -14.69 -34.52 -21.14
N ILE A 636 -13.65 -33.93 -20.52
CA ILE A 636 -13.53 -32.48 -20.31
C ILE A 636 -13.56 -31.75 -21.67
N THR A 637 -12.82 -32.24 -22.65
CA THR A 637 -12.76 -31.63 -23.99
C THR A 637 -14.15 -31.58 -24.64
N GLU A 638 -14.91 -32.68 -24.60
CA GLU A 638 -16.26 -32.72 -25.19
C GLU A 638 -17.26 -31.87 -24.41
N MET A 639 -17.21 -31.87 -23.07
CA MET A 639 -18.04 -30.97 -22.27
C MET A 639 -17.80 -29.49 -22.65
N VAL A 640 -16.54 -29.07 -22.73
CA VAL A 640 -16.22 -27.69 -23.08
C VAL A 640 -16.63 -27.35 -24.51
N ARG A 641 -16.39 -28.27 -25.46
CA ARG A 641 -16.79 -28.09 -26.87
C ARG A 641 -18.30 -27.91 -26.98
N THR A 642 -19.09 -28.76 -26.31
CA THR A 642 -20.54 -28.65 -26.27
C THR A 642 -20.99 -27.30 -25.72
N VAL A 643 -20.46 -26.90 -24.56
CA VAL A 643 -20.79 -25.60 -23.96
C VAL A 643 -20.47 -24.43 -24.92
N ILE A 644 -19.33 -24.47 -25.60
CA ILE A 644 -18.96 -23.41 -26.56
C ILE A 644 -19.94 -23.40 -27.73
N ASN A 645 -20.25 -24.55 -28.32
CA ASN A 645 -21.17 -24.64 -29.46
C ASN A 645 -22.57 -24.11 -29.10
N ASP A 646 -23.14 -24.55 -27.98
CA ASP A 646 -24.46 -24.12 -27.51
C ASP A 646 -24.51 -22.60 -27.25
N ARG A 647 -23.49 -22.05 -26.63
CA ARG A 647 -23.39 -20.59 -26.34
C ARG A 647 -23.28 -19.77 -27.62
N VAL A 648 -22.42 -20.19 -28.55
CA VAL A 648 -22.23 -19.53 -29.84
C VAL A 648 -23.51 -19.59 -30.66
N GLU A 649 -24.19 -20.73 -30.71
CA GLU A 649 -25.48 -20.87 -31.41
C GLU A 649 -26.52 -19.92 -30.81
N ALA A 650 -26.66 -19.91 -29.47
CA ALA A 650 -27.58 -19.00 -28.80
C ALA A 650 -27.23 -17.53 -29.05
N ARG A 651 -25.93 -17.17 -29.04
CA ARG A 651 -25.44 -15.81 -29.36
C ARG A 651 -25.82 -15.38 -30.77
N GLU A 652 -25.58 -16.24 -31.77
CA GLU A 652 -25.86 -15.94 -33.18
C GLU A 652 -27.37 -15.89 -33.46
N LEU A 653 -28.17 -16.77 -32.83
CA LEU A 653 -29.62 -16.68 -32.89
C LEU A 653 -30.16 -15.38 -32.30
N ALA A 654 -29.66 -14.96 -31.16
CA ALA A 654 -30.02 -13.68 -30.55
C ALA A 654 -29.63 -12.48 -31.43
N LYS A 655 -28.49 -12.51 -32.11
CA LYS A 655 -28.07 -11.51 -33.08
C LYS A 655 -29.01 -11.45 -34.28
N LYS A 656 -29.34 -12.63 -34.89
CA LYS A 656 -30.30 -12.74 -35.99
C LYS A 656 -31.69 -12.17 -35.61
N ALA A 657 -32.19 -12.52 -34.42
CA ALA A 657 -33.48 -12.02 -33.95
C ALA A 657 -33.49 -10.47 -33.82
N ARG A 658 -32.42 -9.88 -33.30
CA ARG A 658 -32.28 -8.42 -33.20
C ARG A 658 -32.23 -7.76 -34.57
N LEU A 659 -31.49 -8.31 -35.52
CA LEU A 659 -31.41 -7.78 -36.89
C LEU A 659 -32.77 -7.89 -37.61
N ALA A 660 -33.48 -9.00 -37.45
CA ALA A 660 -34.82 -9.20 -38.03
C ALA A 660 -35.84 -8.15 -37.54
N VAL A 661 -35.78 -7.76 -36.23
CA VAL A 661 -36.61 -6.68 -35.69
C VAL A 661 -36.24 -5.34 -36.31
N ALA A 662 -34.99 -5.11 -36.65
CA ALA A 662 -34.50 -3.89 -37.29
C ALA A 662 -34.74 -3.86 -38.80
N GLY A 663 -35.28 -4.93 -39.40
CA GLY A 663 -35.50 -5.05 -40.85
C GLY A 663 -34.21 -5.25 -41.66
N LEU A 664 -33.16 -5.76 -41.03
CA LEU A 664 -31.84 -6.02 -41.61
C LEU A 664 -31.57 -7.51 -41.81
#